data_c691a01c39537598a2c83543f1983ddd
#
_entry.id   c691a01c39537598a2c83543f1983ddd
#
_cell.length_a   1.000
_cell.length_b   1.000
_cell.length_c   1.000
_cell.angle_alpha   90.00
_cell.angle_beta   90.00
_cell.angle_gamma   90.00
#
_symmetry.space_group_name_H-M   'P 1'
#
loop_
_entity.id
_entity.type
_entity.pdbx_description
1 polymer ?
#
loop_
_entity_poly.entity_id
_entity_poly.type
_entity_poly.pdbx_seq_one_letter_code
_entity_poly.pdbx_strand_id
1 'polypeptide(L)'
;MTGLLEREALLGLLAEARREGGRLVFVGGEAGVGKTSLVREFCGRADARILAGACENLATPSALGPFTDIADRAGGPLAELLAAGADARAVARALLSEVDDATIVVIEDVHWADEASLDVLRVLGRRVDGVAGLVVATYRDDEAQGDHPLRTVLGELATSPGVERLTVPRLSLEAVRQLAAPHRADGDAVHRLTHGNAFFVTEILAAEADSLPETVRDAVLARVASLEPGARRLLDVIALVPVRAELWLLEAVAGDVLAHLDECIGRGILRTDGDGVAFRHELARLACESAVPAARRRLLHAAILAALESPPVGGPDVSRLAHHAEEAGDSGAVLEHAPAAARRASAAGAHREAARQYRRALRHGDGLPASGRAGLLDGYGLEAQLTGQASEAADAWEEAAALYRESGDGVSEGRALGWLARACIPAGRNAEAEAASRGAIDVLESLEPSPELGRAYATQAYMRMLNRDNDEGVAWAERAVEVAERFGDLETLSYGLNTLGTSHLVAGEVDTGIALLLRSFDVARENGLWLWIGPALSMLGSGLGEMYELERSEQYLREHIAFTEEHDLWPQYSRAWLALVYVYRGRWEAGAELAHAVLAQAQDSISRITALVAIGRVRARRGDPGAFAVLDEALELATPGGHLQRLGHIHAARAEAAWLAGDAERTISEAEAAYPLSLEKRHLWFAGELAYWRAQAGRADAWPEWVAKPYRLELEGSPRRAAEAWSARGCPYEAARALSASNDAADVLGALEELQRLGAGPAAAAVRQRLRALGVAAPRGPRPATRANVGGLTIREVEVLRRVAEGRRNADIAAELVVSRRTVDHHVSSILRKLGVGSRGEAARAAAALGLLDDPRHEDADGPHVPSASPRSGERAERPRPS
;
A
#
# COMPACT_ATOMS: atom_id res chain seq x y z
N MET A 1 -43.08 20.33 -1.03
CA MET A 1 -42.03 19.33 -0.97
C MET A 1 -41.83 18.79 -2.38
N THR A 2 -40.95 19.38 -3.15
CA THR A 2 -40.52 18.85 -4.45
C THR A 2 -39.46 17.79 -4.17
N GLY A 3 -39.80 16.50 -4.41
CA GLY A 3 -38.86 15.40 -4.26
C GLY A 3 -37.60 15.62 -5.11
N LEU A 4 -36.51 14.98 -4.76
CA LEU A 4 -35.24 15.04 -5.52
C LEU A 4 -35.48 14.47 -6.94
N LEU A 5 -35.30 15.31 -7.96
CA LEU A 5 -35.47 14.89 -9.34
C LEU A 5 -34.32 13.94 -9.76
N GLU A 6 -34.68 12.89 -10.49
CA GLU A 6 -33.73 11.89 -11.05
C GLU A 6 -32.86 11.18 -10.03
N ARG A 7 -33.29 11.04 -8.77
CA ARG A 7 -32.50 10.40 -7.69
C ARG A 7 -33.15 9.11 -7.15
N GLU A 8 -34.37 8.75 -7.59
CA GLU A 8 -35.09 7.60 -7.05
C GLU A 8 -34.32 6.25 -7.26
N ALA A 9 -33.64 6.09 -8.41
CA ALA A 9 -32.83 4.90 -8.64
C ALA A 9 -31.66 4.79 -7.65
N LEU A 10 -30.94 5.90 -7.35
CA LEU A 10 -29.85 5.93 -6.38
C LEU A 10 -30.37 5.72 -4.96
N LEU A 11 -31.54 6.28 -4.62
CA LEU A 11 -32.20 6.01 -3.32
C LEU A 11 -32.57 4.53 -3.20
N GLY A 12 -33.01 3.91 -4.32
CA GLY A 12 -33.26 2.47 -4.38
C GLY A 12 -32.03 1.61 -4.09
N LEU A 13 -30.88 1.96 -4.70
CA LEU A 13 -29.61 1.26 -4.47
C LEU A 13 -29.12 1.40 -3.01
N LEU A 14 -29.22 2.59 -2.42
CA LEU A 14 -28.87 2.77 -1.00
C LEU A 14 -29.82 1.98 -0.08
N ALA A 15 -31.11 1.88 -0.43
CA ALA A 15 -32.07 1.08 0.31
C ALA A 15 -31.81 -0.42 0.15
N GLU A 16 -31.29 -0.86 -0.98
CA GLU A 16 -30.87 -2.24 -1.23
C GLU A 16 -29.63 -2.58 -0.40
N ALA A 17 -28.58 -1.75 -0.46
CA ALA A 17 -27.37 -1.90 0.32
C ALA A 17 -27.67 -1.99 1.84
N ARG A 18 -28.62 -1.17 2.34
CA ARG A 18 -29.08 -1.25 3.73
C ARG A 18 -29.75 -2.59 4.04
N ARG A 19 -30.64 -3.10 3.14
CA ARG A 19 -31.35 -4.37 3.37
C ARG A 19 -30.42 -5.57 3.36
N GLU A 20 -29.37 -5.53 2.55
CA GLU A 20 -28.33 -6.55 2.53
C GLU A 20 -27.50 -6.52 3.82
N GLY A 21 -27.25 -5.34 4.37
CA GLY A 21 -26.36 -5.11 5.51
C GLY A 21 -24.88 -5.35 5.17
N GLY A 22 -24.00 -4.96 6.06
CA GLY A 22 -22.58 -5.18 5.85
C GLY A 22 -22.01 -4.45 4.64
N ARG A 23 -22.43 -3.20 4.40
CA ARG A 23 -22.01 -2.43 3.24
C ARG A 23 -21.37 -1.10 3.62
N LEU A 24 -20.28 -0.77 2.90
CA LEU A 24 -19.69 0.57 2.83
C LEU A 24 -19.93 1.11 1.42
N VAL A 25 -20.76 2.14 1.30
CA VAL A 25 -21.11 2.75 0.00
C VAL A 25 -20.42 4.10 -0.14
N PHE A 26 -19.50 4.20 -1.09
CA PHE A 26 -18.89 5.47 -1.49
C PHE A 26 -19.79 6.18 -2.52
N VAL A 27 -20.28 7.37 -2.17
CA VAL A 27 -21.14 8.21 -3.02
C VAL A 27 -20.28 9.32 -3.63
N GLY A 28 -19.84 9.12 -4.86
CA GLY A 28 -19.02 10.06 -5.64
C GLY A 28 -19.85 11.02 -6.49
N GLY A 29 -19.20 12.09 -6.95
CA GLY A 29 -19.76 13.07 -7.90
C GLY A 29 -19.18 14.46 -7.67
N GLU A 30 -19.33 15.34 -8.66
CA GLU A 30 -18.79 16.70 -8.63
C GLU A 30 -19.31 17.54 -7.45
N ALA A 31 -18.57 18.62 -7.13
CA ALA A 31 -19.01 19.61 -6.17
C ALA A 31 -20.40 20.17 -6.55
N GLY A 32 -21.35 20.22 -5.60
CA GLY A 32 -22.69 20.78 -5.82
C GLY A 32 -23.69 19.91 -6.61
N VAL A 33 -23.32 18.66 -6.99
CA VAL A 33 -24.21 17.76 -7.77
C VAL A 33 -25.40 17.22 -6.97
N GLY A 34 -25.38 17.36 -5.62
CA GLY A 34 -26.46 16.96 -4.74
C GLY A 34 -26.22 15.68 -3.92
N LYS A 35 -24.97 15.27 -3.68
CA LYS A 35 -24.61 14.08 -2.84
C LYS A 35 -25.20 14.15 -1.44
N THR A 36 -24.89 15.21 -0.70
CA THR A 36 -25.43 15.44 0.65
C THR A 36 -26.95 15.46 0.69
N SER A 37 -27.61 16.04 -0.34
CA SER A 37 -29.08 16.03 -0.44
C SER A 37 -29.61 14.62 -0.64
N LEU A 38 -28.96 13.81 -1.49
CA LEU A 38 -29.32 12.40 -1.71
C LEU A 38 -29.22 11.59 -0.41
N VAL A 39 -28.10 11.71 0.30
CA VAL A 39 -27.85 10.97 1.55
C VAL A 39 -28.83 11.40 2.64
N ARG A 40 -29.10 12.70 2.78
CA ARG A 40 -30.08 13.20 3.75
C ARG A 40 -31.50 12.73 3.45
N GLU A 41 -31.92 12.76 2.19
CA GLU A 41 -33.25 12.25 1.79
C GLU A 41 -33.37 10.76 2.09
N PHE A 42 -32.27 9.98 1.81
CA PHE A 42 -32.22 8.57 2.16
C PHE A 42 -32.33 8.35 3.67
N CYS A 43 -31.53 9.06 4.48
CA CYS A 43 -31.60 8.97 5.94
C CYS A 43 -32.97 9.41 6.49
N GLY A 44 -33.58 10.45 5.91
CA GLY A 44 -34.90 10.93 6.31
C GLY A 44 -36.04 9.94 6.02
N ARG A 45 -35.89 9.07 5.01
CA ARG A 45 -36.85 7.99 4.70
C ARG A 45 -36.57 6.71 5.50
N ALA A 46 -35.36 6.59 6.07
CA ALA A 46 -34.95 5.40 6.78
C ALA A 46 -35.41 5.46 8.25
N ASP A 47 -36.05 4.41 8.74
CA ASP A 47 -36.27 4.21 10.19
C ASP A 47 -34.98 3.60 10.78
N ALA A 48 -34.02 4.46 11.15
CA ALA A 48 -32.69 4.07 11.57
C ALA A 48 -32.05 5.10 12.50
N ARG A 49 -31.14 4.66 13.34
CA ARG A 49 -30.21 5.50 14.10
C ARG A 49 -29.16 6.06 13.14
N ILE A 50 -29.08 7.38 13.00
CA ILE A 50 -28.13 8.04 12.13
C ILE A 50 -26.95 8.56 12.94
N LEU A 51 -25.77 8.05 12.64
CA LEU A 51 -24.48 8.51 13.18
C LEU A 51 -23.75 9.25 12.06
N ALA A 52 -23.65 10.56 12.14
CA ALA A 52 -23.08 11.35 11.06
C ALA A 52 -21.91 12.21 11.56
N GLY A 53 -20.83 12.24 10.79
CA GLY A 53 -19.69 13.14 10.93
C GLY A 53 -19.23 13.66 9.56
N ALA A 54 -18.50 14.77 9.56
CA ALA A 54 -18.03 15.39 8.33
C ALA A 54 -16.53 15.70 8.41
N CYS A 55 -15.84 15.54 7.26
CA CYS A 55 -14.46 15.96 7.15
C CYS A 55 -14.37 17.47 6.92
N GLU A 56 -13.39 18.13 7.53
CA GLU A 56 -13.21 19.56 7.49
C GLU A 56 -12.34 19.97 6.28
N ASN A 57 -12.78 21.01 5.55
CA ASN A 57 -11.97 21.64 4.51
C ASN A 57 -10.91 22.57 5.13
N LEU A 58 -9.97 22.00 5.85
CA LEU A 58 -8.82 22.67 6.44
C LEU A 58 -7.53 22.14 5.82
N ALA A 59 -6.51 22.99 5.71
CA ALA A 59 -5.19 22.54 5.25
C ALA A 59 -4.59 21.46 6.18
N THR A 60 -4.99 21.46 7.44
CA THR A 60 -4.66 20.46 8.45
C THR A 60 -5.92 20.18 9.29
N PRO A 61 -6.79 19.25 8.84
CA PRO A 61 -7.99 18.90 9.56
C PRO A 61 -7.67 18.25 10.90
N SER A 62 -8.64 18.24 11.81
CA SER A 62 -8.53 17.55 13.09
C SER A 62 -8.44 16.05 12.85
N ALA A 63 -7.43 15.40 13.46
CA ALA A 63 -7.27 13.95 13.33
C ALA A 63 -8.51 13.24 13.87
N LEU A 64 -9.04 12.28 13.08
CA LEU A 64 -10.27 11.55 13.38
C LEU A 64 -11.50 12.45 13.56
N GLY A 65 -11.50 13.67 12.99
CA GLY A 65 -12.57 14.66 13.13
C GLY A 65 -13.98 14.10 12.91
N PRO A 66 -14.30 13.48 11.78
CA PRO A 66 -15.63 12.93 11.52
C PRO A 66 -16.06 11.85 12.52
N PHE A 67 -15.10 11.10 13.09
CA PHE A 67 -15.39 10.08 14.11
C PHE A 67 -15.58 10.69 15.49
N THR A 68 -14.98 11.84 15.76
CA THR A 68 -15.28 12.64 16.97
C THR A 68 -16.73 13.15 16.91
N ASP A 69 -17.19 13.67 15.78
CA ASP A 69 -18.59 14.06 15.58
C ASP A 69 -19.57 12.89 15.80
N ILE A 70 -19.19 11.70 15.30
CA ILE A 70 -19.98 10.47 15.48
C ILE A 70 -20.00 10.07 16.95
N ALA A 71 -18.86 10.12 17.63
CA ALA A 71 -18.74 9.75 19.03
C ALA A 71 -19.52 10.68 19.97
N ASP A 72 -19.55 11.97 19.71
CA ASP A 72 -20.32 12.96 20.45
C ASP A 72 -21.84 12.66 20.41
N ARG A 73 -22.30 12.04 19.30
CA ARG A 73 -23.69 11.62 19.13
C ARG A 73 -23.97 10.21 19.64
N ALA A 74 -22.99 9.30 19.50
CA ALA A 74 -23.12 7.91 19.92
C ALA A 74 -22.94 7.72 21.43
N GLY A 75 -21.97 8.47 22.01
CA GLY A 75 -21.47 8.22 23.37
C GLY A 75 -20.73 6.89 23.50
N GLY A 76 -20.63 6.38 24.71
CA GLY A 76 -20.15 5.01 24.97
C GLY A 76 -18.68 4.75 24.65
N PRO A 77 -18.32 3.50 24.28
CA PRO A 77 -16.92 3.09 24.13
C PRO A 77 -16.15 3.87 23.05
N LEU A 78 -16.82 4.29 21.97
CA LEU A 78 -16.19 5.08 20.90
C LEU A 78 -15.71 6.44 21.42
N ALA A 79 -16.57 7.12 22.22
CA ALA A 79 -16.22 8.40 22.81
C ALA A 79 -15.08 8.28 23.84
N GLU A 80 -15.10 7.22 24.66
CA GLU A 80 -14.05 6.95 25.65
C GLU A 80 -12.69 6.69 24.97
N LEU A 81 -12.67 5.90 23.88
CA LEU A 81 -11.46 5.60 23.12
C LEU A 81 -10.87 6.83 22.44
N LEU A 82 -11.71 7.67 21.81
CA LEU A 82 -11.24 8.92 21.18
C LEU A 82 -10.71 9.92 22.22
N ALA A 83 -11.35 10.01 23.37
CA ALA A 83 -10.87 10.84 24.49
C ALA A 83 -9.53 10.33 25.06
N ALA A 84 -9.29 9.01 25.02
CA ALA A 84 -8.04 8.38 25.44
C ALA A 84 -6.93 8.47 24.37
N GLY A 85 -7.21 9.02 23.17
CA GLY A 85 -6.23 9.12 22.08
C GLY A 85 -5.97 7.80 21.37
N ALA A 86 -7.00 6.97 21.25
CA ALA A 86 -6.88 5.67 20.56
C ALA A 86 -6.53 5.84 19.06
N ASP A 87 -5.84 4.86 18.51
CA ASP A 87 -5.46 4.83 17.09
C ASP A 87 -6.67 4.55 16.16
N ALA A 88 -6.48 4.79 14.87
CA ALA A 88 -7.50 4.61 13.85
C ALA A 88 -8.13 3.20 13.83
N ARG A 89 -7.35 2.16 14.18
CA ARG A 89 -7.82 0.77 14.19
C ARG A 89 -8.72 0.48 15.38
N ALA A 90 -8.36 1.02 16.54
CA ALA A 90 -9.20 0.91 17.73
C ALA A 90 -10.54 1.63 17.51
N VAL A 91 -10.51 2.81 16.90
CA VAL A 91 -11.69 3.60 16.51
C VAL A 91 -12.55 2.84 15.50
N ALA A 92 -11.96 2.26 14.46
CA ALA A 92 -12.69 1.47 13.46
C ALA A 92 -13.40 0.25 14.10
N ARG A 93 -12.71 -0.47 14.97
CA ARG A 93 -13.29 -1.64 15.67
C ARG A 93 -14.42 -1.24 16.62
N ALA A 94 -14.24 -0.15 17.36
CA ALA A 94 -15.28 0.38 18.23
C ALA A 94 -16.51 0.81 17.42
N LEU A 95 -16.30 1.51 16.31
CA LEU A 95 -17.40 1.90 15.43
C LEU A 95 -18.13 0.69 14.86
N LEU A 96 -17.43 -0.33 14.38
CA LEU A 96 -18.03 -1.57 13.86
C LEU A 96 -18.88 -2.29 14.94
N SER A 97 -18.49 -2.22 16.21
CA SER A 97 -19.29 -2.80 17.30
C SER A 97 -20.55 -2.01 17.63
N GLU A 98 -20.65 -0.74 17.22
CA GLU A 98 -21.83 0.12 17.37
C GLU A 98 -22.80 0.03 16.19
N VAL A 99 -22.39 -0.60 15.08
CA VAL A 99 -23.14 -0.66 13.81
C VAL A 99 -23.97 -1.94 13.75
N ASP A 100 -25.27 -1.80 13.99
CA ASP A 100 -26.28 -2.85 13.86
C ASP A 100 -27.19 -2.62 12.65
N ASP A 101 -28.19 -3.47 12.44
CA ASP A 101 -29.17 -3.38 11.33
C ASP A 101 -30.06 -2.13 11.38
N ALA A 102 -30.16 -1.49 12.54
CA ALA A 102 -30.87 -0.24 12.74
C ALA A 102 -29.98 1.00 12.60
N THR A 103 -28.69 0.83 12.32
CA THR A 103 -27.71 1.93 12.28
C THR A 103 -27.27 2.26 10.86
N ILE A 104 -27.25 3.55 10.54
CA ILE A 104 -26.61 4.12 9.33
C ILE A 104 -25.53 5.09 9.81
N VAL A 105 -24.29 4.82 9.43
CA VAL A 105 -23.16 5.74 9.61
C VAL A 105 -22.96 6.56 8.36
N VAL A 106 -22.87 7.87 8.49
CA VAL A 106 -22.64 8.79 7.36
C VAL A 106 -21.35 9.57 7.62
N ILE A 107 -20.42 9.52 6.67
CA ILE A 107 -19.16 10.28 6.71
C ILE A 107 -19.15 11.20 5.49
N GLU A 108 -19.38 12.50 5.73
CA GLU A 108 -19.47 13.48 4.63
C GLU A 108 -18.07 13.96 4.22
N ASP A 109 -17.89 14.16 2.90
CA ASP A 109 -16.75 14.81 2.25
C ASP A 109 -15.37 14.18 2.56
N VAL A 110 -15.27 12.84 2.49
CA VAL A 110 -14.05 12.09 2.82
C VAL A 110 -12.83 12.40 1.92
N HIS A 111 -12.98 13.21 0.89
CA HIS A 111 -11.86 13.77 0.12
C HIS A 111 -11.06 14.80 0.93
N TRP A 112 -11.59 15.32 2.04
CA TRP A 112 -10.88 16.15 3.01
C TRP A 112 -10.45 15.40 4.28
N ALA A 113 -10.63 14.07 4.28
CA ALA A 113 -10.28 13.25 5.43
C ALA A 113 -8.77 13.30 5.72
N ASP A 114 -8.44 13.40 7.00
CA ASP A 114 -7.09 13.20 7.51
C ASP A 114 -6.63 11.75 7.33
N GLU A 115 -5.34 11.49 7.50
CA GLU A 115 -4.73 10.17 7.29
C GLU A 115 -5.34 9.10 8.22
N ALA A 116 -5.54 9.43 9.50
CA ALA A 116 -6.14 8.51 10.46
C ALA A 116 -7.60 8.19 10.11
N SER A 117 -8.37 9.16 9.64
CA SER A 117 -9.74 8.95 9.15
C SER A 117 -9.78 8.07 7.90
N LEU A 118 -8.82 8.20 6.99
CA LEU A 118 -8.69 7.31 5.83
C LEU A 118 -8.32 5.89 6.26
N ASP A 119 -7.49 5.72 7.29
CA ASP A 119 -7.15 4.41 7.84
C ASP A 119 -8.36 3.74 8.50
N VAL A 120 -9.20 4.50 9.21
CA VAL A 120 -10.49 3.98 9.69
C VAL A 120 -11.33 3.47 8.52
N LEU A 121 -11.45 4.22 7.42
CA LEU A 121 -12.20 3.79 6.22
C LEU A 121 -11.62 2.52 5.60
N ARG A 122 -10.29 2.34 5.58
CA ARG A 122 -9.64 1.10 5.12
C ARG A 122 -10.06 -0.10 5.96
N VAL A 123 -10.01 0.04 7.28
CA VAL A 123 -10.40 -1.04 8.21
C VAL A 123 -11.90 -1.33 8.09
N LEU A 124 -12.74 -0.30 8.02
CA LEU A 124 -14.18 -0.46 7.80
C LEU A 124 -14.46 -1.22 6.51
N GLY A 125 -13.86 -0.81 5.39
CA GLY A 125 -14.09 -1.45 4.08
C GLY A 125 -13.63 -2.89 4.00
N ARG A 126 -12.68 -3.31 4.82
CA ARG A 126 -12.21 -4.71 4.89
C ARG A 126 -13.06 -5.59 5.80
N ARG A 127 -13.81 -5.00 6.74
CA ARG A 127 -14.51 -5.74 7.80
C ARG A 127 -16.01 -5.47 7.86
N VAL A 128 -16.52 -4.57 7.03
CA VAL A 128 -17.92 -4.13 7.06
C VAL A 128 -18.91 -5.26 6.74
N ASP A 129 -18.49 -6.24 5.95
CA ASP A 129 -19.29 -7.43 5.62
C ASP A 129 -19.62 -8.31 6.83
N GLY A 130 -18.88 -8.14 7.94
CA GLY A 130 -19.13 -8.81 9.21
C GLY A 130 -20.18 -8.15 10.12
N VAL A 131 -20.74 -6.98 9.73
CA VAL A 131 -21.76 -6.25 10.51
C VAL A 131 -23.09 -6.16 9.75
N ALA A 132 -24.17 -5.79 10.43
CA ALA A 132 -25.49 -5.76 9.79
C ALA A 132 -25.91 -4.37 9.27
N GLY A 133 -25.19 -3.31 9.60
CA GLY A 133 -25.52 -1.94 9.27
C GLY A 133 -24.97 -1.44 7.94
N LEU A 134 -25.20 -0.15 7.67
CA LEU A 134 -24.76 0.56 6.46
C LEU A 134 -23.82 1.70 6.82
N VAL A 135 -22.68 1.80 6.13
CA VAL A 135 -21.78 2.96 6.16
C VAL A 135 -21.86 3.67 4.80
N VAL A 136 -22.08 4.98 4.79
CA VAL A 136 -22.13 5.82 3.58
C VAL A 136 -21.04 6.89 3.68
N ALA A 137 -20.14 6.93 2.70
CA ALA A 137 -19.08 7.93 2.63
C ALA A 137 -19.24 8.78 1.36
N THR A 138 -19.36 10.11 1.50
CA THR A 138 -19.48 10.99 0.32
C THR A 138 -18.13 11.60 -0.05
N TYR A 139 -17.85 11.74 -1.36
CA TYR A 139 -16.61 12.37 -1.83
C TYR A 139 -16.81 13.11 -3.16
N ARG A 140 -15.86 13.98 -3.53
CA ARG A 140 -15.82 14.67 -4.80
C ARG A 140 -14.83 13.99 -5.74
N ASP A 141 -15.32 13.57 -6.91
CA ASP A 141 -14.51 12.87 -7.93
C ASP A 141 -13.51 13.81 -8.58
N ASP A 142 -13.86 15.08 -8.73
CA ASP A 142 -13.06 16.15 -9.33
C ASP A 142 -11.89 16.57 -8.44
N GLU A 143 -12.01 16.46 -7.11
CA GLU A 143 -10.95 16.74 -6.14
C GLU A 143 -10.11 15.49 -5.83
N ALA A 144 -10.69 14.29 -5.90
CA ALA A 144 -10.00 13.02 -5.62
C ALA A 144 -9.27 12.45 -6.85
N GLN A 145 -8.39 13.24 -7.50
CA GLN A 145 -7.64 12.86 -8.72
C GLN A 145 -6.14 12.80 -8.48
N GLY A 146 -5.41 12.17 -9.43
CA GLY A 146 -3.93 12.07 -9.36
C GLY A 146 -3.47 11.27 -8.14
N ASP A 147 -2.58 11.83 -7.34
CA ASP A 147 -1.98 11.21 -6.15
C ASP A 147 -2.78 11.44 -4.86
N HIS A 148 -4.07 11.75 -4.98
CA HIS A 148 -4.90 12.04 -3.82
C HIS A 148 -5.03 10.80 -2.91
N PRO A 149 -4.82 10.92 -1.56
CA PRO A 149 -4.80 9.77 -0.63
C PRO A 149 -6.07 8.92 -0.65
N LEU A 150 -7.25 9.54 -0.78
CA LEU A 150 -8.53 8.82 -0.90
C LEU A 150 -8.55 7.89 -2.12
N ARG A 151 -7.89 8.25 -3.22
CA ARG A 151 -7.85 7.41 -4.41
C ARG A 151 -7.14 6.08 -4.17
N THR A 152 -6.10 6.10 -3.36
CA THR A 152 -5.41 4.89 -2.91
C THR A 152 -6.36 4.01 -2.11
N VAL A 153 -7.08 4.57 -1.14
CA VAL A 153 -8.08 3.85 -0.34
C VAL A 153 -9.17 3.23 -1.22
N LEU A 154 -9.73 4.02 -2.15
CA LEU A 154 -10.71 3.54 -3.10
C LEU A 154 -10.15 2.41 -3.98
N GLY A 155 -8.89 2.47 -4.39
CA GLY A 155 -8.21 1.42 -5.15
C GLY A 155 -8.05 0.12 -4.35
N GLU A 156 -7.54 0.23 -3.12
CA GLU A 156 -7.35 -0.90 -2.21
C GLU A 156 -8.66 -1.63 -1.87
N LEU A 157 -9.75 -0.88 -1.72
CA LEU A 157 -11.06 -1.41 -1.37
C LEU A 157 -11.90 -1.86 -2.59
N ALA A 158 -11.41 -1.69 -3.82
CA ALA A 158 -12.16 -1.98 -5.04
C ALA A 158 -12.62 -3.45 -5.17
N THR A 159 -11.91 -4.37 -4.52
CA THR A 159 -12.21 -5.81 -4.54
C THR A 159 -12.80 -6.33 -3.23
N SER A 160 -13.05 -5.45 -2.26
CA SER A 160 -13.64 -5.83 -0.97
C SER A 160 -15.13 -6.15 -1.14
N PRO A 161 -15.63 -7.31 -0.68
CA PRO A 161 -17.00 -7.78 -0.96
C PRO A 161 -18.11 -6.87 -0.45
N GLY A 162 -17.84 -6.15 0.67
CA GLY A 162 -18.81 -5.23 1.30
C GLY A 162 -18.73 -3.79 0.79
N VAL A 163 -17.92 -3.48 -0.23
CA VAL A 163 -17.69 -2.09 -0.67
C VAL A 163 -18.30 -1.82 -2.04
N GLU A 164 -19.12 -0.77 -2.11
CA GLU A 164 -19.80 -0.34 -3.33
C GLU A 164 -19.50 1.12 -3.67
N ARG A 165 -19.66 1.50 -4.93
CA ARG A 165 -19.49 2.87 -5.40
C ARG A 165 -20.71 3.30 -6.20
N LEU A 166 -21.28 4.44 -5.81
CA LEU A 166 -22.36 5.10 -6.53
C LEU A 166 -21.86 6.45 -7.03
N THR A 167 -22.20 6.78 -8.27
CA THR A 167 -21.91 8.10 -8.84
C THR A 167 -23.20 8.89 -8.99
N VAL A 168 -23.23 10.11 -8.46
CA VAL A 168 -24.36 11.02 -8.61
C VAL A 168 -24.19 11.85 -9.89
N PRO A 169 -24.99 11.62 -10.92
CA PRO A 169 -24.89 12.36 -12.18
C PRO A 169 -25.42 13.79 -12.04
N ARG A 170 -25.03 14.65 -12.96
CA ARG A 170 -25.67 15.97 -13.14
C ARG A 170 -27.14 15.81 -13.53
N LEU A 171 -27.96 16.85 -13.31
CA LEU A 171 -29.38 16.86 -13.74
C LEU A 171 -29.46 16.95 -15.25
N SER A 172 -30.43 16.23 -15.82
CA SER A 172 -30.72 16.32 -17.24
C SER A 172 -31.35 17.68 -17.58
N LEU A 173 -31.38 18.02 -18.87
CA LEU A 173 -32.06 19.21 -19.36
C LEU A 173 -33.54 19.21 -18.96
N GLU A 174 -34.19 18.05 -18.98
CA GLU A 174 -35.62 17.92 -18.63
C GLU A 174 -35.85 18.18 -17.13
N ALA A 175 -34.95 17.66 -16.25
CA ALA A 175 -35.02 17.98 -14.82
C ALA A 175 -34.83 19.49 -14.56
N VAL A 176 -33.89 20.10 -15.27
CA VAL A 176 -33.64 21.55 -15.12
C VAL A 176 -34.83 22.36 -15.60
N ARG A 177 -35.51 21.97 -16.72
CA ARG A 177 -36.76 22.61 -17.18
C ARG A 177 -37.85 22.50 -16.12
N GLN A 178 -38.01 21.34 -15.50
CA GLN A 178 -38.98 21.14 -14.43
C GLN A 178 -38.71 22.04 -13.22
N LEU A 179 -37.46 22.21 -12.83
CA LEU A 179 -37.06 23.12 -11.74
C LEU A 179 -37.25 24.59 -12.12
N ALA A 180 -37.04 24.98 -13.38
CA ALA A 180 -37.15 26.33 -13.86
C ALA A 180 -38.63 26.81 -14.04
N ALA A 181 -39.54 25.88 -14.31
CA ALA A 181 -40.93 26.18 -14.59
C ALA A 181 -41.65 26.99 -13.49
N PRO A 182 -41.56 26.69 -12.18
CA PRO A 182 -42.18 27.52 -11.13
C PRO A 182 -41.61 28.94 -11.04
N HIS A 183 -40.35 29.13 -11.47
CA HIS A 183 -39.63 30.39 -11.45
C HIS A 183 -39.84 31.20 -12.75
N ARG A 184 -40.59 30.65 -13.73
CA ARG A 184 -40.78 31.25 -15.07
C ARG A 184 -39.46 31.54 -15.79
N ALA A 185 -38.39 30.79 -15.48
CA ALA A 185 -37.07 30.94 -16.06
C ALA A 185 -36.92 30.05 -17.31
N ASP A 186 -36.04 30.46 -18.23
CA ASP A 186 -35.68 29.65 -19.41
C ASP A 186 -34.78 28.46 -18.97
N GLY A 187 -35.36 27.27 -18.85
CA GLY A 187 -34.67 26.06 -18.44
C GLY A 187 -33.51 25.69 -19.37
N ASP A 188 -33.61 25.99 -20.67
CA ASP A 188 -32.52 25.71 -21.62
C ASP A 188 -31.31 26.64 -21.36
N ALA A 189 -31.57 27.91 -21.09
CA ALA A 189 -30.53 28.87 -20.74
C ALA A 189 -29.89 28.52 -19.40
N VAL A 190 -30.69 28.16 -18.39
CA VAL A 190 -30.21 27.72 -17.09
C VAL A 190 -29.33 26.44 -17.23
N HIS A 191 -29.78 25.46 -18.02
CA HIS A 191 -28.99 24.24 -18.23
C HIS A 191 -27.67 24.52 -18.95
N ARG A 192 -27.66 25.40 -19.98
CA ARG A 192 -26.42 25.78 -20.68
C ARG A 192 -25.39 26.42 -19.74
N LEU A 193 -25.85 27.27 -18.81
CA LEU A 193 -24.97 27.94 -17.84
C LEU A 193 -24.46 27.00 -16.74
N THR A 194 -25.30 26.10 -16.28
CA THR A 194 -25.01 25.24 -15.11
C THR A 194 -24.50 23.87 -15.49
N HIS A 195 -24.61 23.48 -16.75
CA HIS A 195 -24.39 22.11 -17.24
C HIS A 195 -25.14 21.05 -16.40
N GLY A 196 -26.28 21.42 -15.81
CA GLY A 196 -27.08 20.54 -14.98
C GLY A 196 -26.54 20.29 -13.56
N ASN A 197 -25.56 21.06 -13.07
CA ASN A 197 -25.12 21.00 -11.69
C ASN A 197 -26.23 21.50 -10.76
N ALA A 198 -26.72 20.64 -9.88
CA ALA A 198 -27.90 20.89 -9.06
C ALA A 198 -27.81 22.16 -8.20
N PHE A 199 -26.65 22.38 -7.58
CA PHE A 199 -26.39 23.59 -6.81
C PHE A 199 -26.46 24.86 -7.66
N PHE A 200 -25.83 24.88 -8.82
CA PHE A 200 -25.82 26.02 -9.70
C PHE A 200 -27.23 26.32 -10.26
N VAL A 201 -27.99 25.26 -10.60
CA VAL A 201 -29.38 25.38 -11.00
C VAL A 201 -30.18 26.05 -9.90
N THR A 202 -30.08 25.58 -8.66
CA THR A 202 -30.88 26.15 -7.56
C THR A 202 -30.48 27.57 -7.20
N GLU A 203 -29.18 27.91 -7.26
CA GLU A 203 -28.69 29.26 -6.98
C GLU A 203 -29.15 30.27 -8.06
N ILE A 204 -29.06 29.89 -9.34
CA ILE A 204 -29.54 30.74 -10.44
C ILE A 204 -31.07 30.96 -10.37
N LEU A 205 -31.83 29.92 -10.05
CA LEU A 205 -33.29 30.01 -9.93
C LEU A 205 -33.73 30.77 -8.67
N ALA A 206 -32.90 30.81 -7.63
CA ALA A 206 -33.16 31.57 -6.40
C ALA A 206 -32.73 33.05 -6.51
N ALA A 207 -31.94 33.40 -7.50
CA ALA A 207 -31.54 34.79 -7.72
C ALA A 207 -32.71 35.60 -8.27
N GLU A 208 -33.19 36.62 -7.54
CA GLU A 208 -34.25 37.56 -7.94
C GLU A 208 -33.72 38.63 -8.95
N ALA A 209 -32.87 38.25 -9.91
CA ALA A 209 -32.25 39.18 -10.83
C ALA A 209 -32.98 39.25 -12.17
N ASP A 210 -33.15 40.45 -12.70
CA ASP A 210 -33.73 40.69 -14.03
C ASP A 210 -32.89 40.12 -15.20
N SER A 211 -31.67 39.67 -14.91
CA SER A 211 -30.77 38.98 -15.84
C SER A 211 -30.04 37.83 -15.16
N LEU A 212 -29.75 36.73 -15.92
CA LEU A 212 -28.99 35.61 -15.45
C LEU A 212 -27.56 36.05 -15.09
N PRO A 213 -27.03 35.71 -13.88
CA PRO A 213 -25.67 36.02 -13.48
C PRO A 213 -24.63 35.32 -14.41
N GLU A 214 -23.51 36.03 -14.68
CA GLU A 214 -22.46 35.46 -15.53
C GLU A 214 -21.74 34.24 -14.89
N THR A 215 -21.64 34.28 -13.55
CA THR A 215 -21.03 33.18 -12.81
C THR A 215 -21.86 32.79 -11.57
N VAL A 216 -21.67 31.58 -11.09
CA VAL A 216 -22.33 31.09 -9.86
C VAL A 216 -21.89 31.91 -8.64
N ARG A 217 -20.62 32.31 -8.60
CA ARG A 217 -20.09 33.18 -7.55
C ARG A 217 -20.85 34.49 -7.49
N ASP A 218 -21.13 35.08 -8.66
CA ASP A 218 -21.88 36.34 -8.74
C ASP A 218 -23.31 36.16 -8.26
N ALA A 219 -23.96 35.02 -8.56
CA ALA A 219 -25.28 34.70 -8.05
C ALA A 219 -25.31 34.63 -6.51
N VAL A 220 -24.35 33.93 -5.92
CA VAL A 220 -24.22 33.84 -4.43
C VAL A 220 -23.97 35.22 -3.84
N LEU A 221 -23.00 35.98 -4.38
CA LEU A 221 -22.64 37.28 -3.85
C LEU A 221 -23.78 38.32 -4.04
N ALA A 222 -24.54 38.26 -5.12
CA ALA A 222 -25.72 39.09 -5.35
C ALA A 222 -26.78 38.82 -4.25
N ARG A 223 -27.04 37.55 -3.95
CA ARG A 223 -27.93 37.17 -2.82
C ARG A 223 -27.45 37.69 -1.49
N VAL A 224 -26.16 37.55 -1.19
CA VAL A 224 -25.56 38.07 0.03
C VAL A 224 -25.65 39.61 0.08
N ALA A 225 -25.42 40.27 -1.05
CA ALA A 225 -25.55 41.73 -1.14
C ALA A 225 -26.98 42.27 -0.85
N SER A 226 -28.01 41.44 -1.09
CA SER A 226 -29.41 41.83 -0.80
C SER A 226 -29.79 41.74 0.67
N LEU A 227 -28.94 41.14 1.53
CA LEU A 227 -29.17 41.01 2.96
C LEU A 227 -28.91 42.31 3.71
N GLU A 228 -29.48 42.44 4.91
CA GLU A 228 -29.15 43.53 5.81
C GLU A 228 -27.65 43.56 6.18
N PRO A 229 -27.07 44.72 6.52
CA PRO A 229 -25.65 44.81 6.87
C PRO A 229 -25.24 43.94 8.07
N GLY A 230 -26.16 43.66 9.02
CA GLY A 230 -25.94 42.75 10.14
C GLY A 230 -25.83 41.31 9.70
N ALA A 231 -26.74 40.84 8.85
CA ALA A 231 -26.73 39.52 8.28
C ALA A 231 -25.46 39.24 7.45
N ARG A 232 -25.00 40.20 6.67
CA ARG A 232 -23.73 40.11 5.92
C ARG A 232 -22.54 39.97 6.84
N ARG A 233 -22.48 40.74 7.95
CA ARG A 233 -21.40 40.63 8.94
C ARG A 233 -21.40 39.26 9.60
N LEU A 234 -22.57 38.70 9.85
CA LEU A 234 -22.69 37.33 10.40
C LEU A 234 -22.19 36.30 9.41
N LEU A 235 -22.55 36.39 8.13
CA LEU A 235 -22.04 35.48 7.10
C LEU A 235 -20.53 35.57 6.94
N ASP A 236 -19.90 36.75 7.09
CA ASP A 236 -18.45 36.88 7.08
C ASP A 236 -17.79 36.04 8.19
N VAL A 237 -18.39 35.97 9.39
CA VAL A 237 -17.89 35.13 10.49
C VAL A 237 -18.09 33.65 10.19
N ILE A 238 -19.33 33.26 9.78
CA ILE A 238 -19.65 31.86 9.52
C ILE A 238 -18.83 31.32 8.35
N ALA A 239 -18.53 32.15 7.34
CA ALA A 239 -17.73 31.74 6.21
C ALA A 239 -16.28 31.32 6.58
N LEU A 240 -15.73 31.86 7.67
CA LEU A 240 -14.40 31.56 8.18
C LEU A 240 -14.37 30.34 9.11
N VAL A 241 -15.53 29.76 9.45
CA VAL A 241 -15.62 28.54 10.27
C VAL A 241 -16.08 27.40 9.36
N PRO A 242 -15.19 26.47 8.99
CA PRO A 242 -15.52 25.33 8.14
C PRO A 242 -16.57 24.41 8.75
N VAL A 243 -17.33 23.74 7.89
CA VAL A 243 -18.37 22.77 8.21
C VAL A 243 -19.55 23.38 8.98
N ARG A 244 -19.36 23.80 10.23
CA ARG A 244 -20.40 24.26 11.13
C ARG A 244 -19.84 25.32 12.09
N ALA A 245 -20.57 26.42 12.26
CA ALA A 245 -20.31 27.40 13.28
C ALA A 245 -21.29 27.20 14.45
N GLU A 246 -20.77 26.92 15.63
CA GLU A 246 -21.53 26.73 16.85
C GLU A 246 -22.20 28.06 17.30
N LEU A 247 -23.41 28.02 17.84
CA LEU A 247 -24.12 29.23 18.27
C LEU A 247 -23.35 30.02 19.32
N TRP A 248 -22.73 29.33 20.29
CA TRP A 248 -21.93 29.98 21.31
C TRP A 248 -20.72 30.76 20.72
N LEU A 249 -20.09 30.22 19.69
CA LEU A 249 -18.98 30.87 19.01
C LEU A 249 -19.46 32.12 18.28
N LEU A 250 -20.60 32.04 17.61
CA LEU A 250 -21.20 33.18 16.92
C LEU A 250 -21.63 34.27 17.92
N GLU A 251 -22.19 33.91 19.05
CA GLU A 251 -22.51 34.86 20.14
C GLU A 251 -21.25 35.57 20.65
N ALA A 252 -20.14 34.82 20.86
CA ALA A 252 -18.88 35.39 21.36
C ALA A 252 -18.22 36.33 20.32
N VAL A 253 -18.30 36.03 19.01
CA VAL A 253 -17.57 36.80 17.97
C VAL A 253 -18.44 37.91 17.36
N ALA A 254 -19.72 37.68 17.16
CA ALA A 254 -20.60 38.59 16.43
C ALA A 254 -21.66 39.27 17.30
N GLY A 255 -21.75 38.96 18.58
CA GLY A 255 -22.67 39.63 19.54
C GLY A 255 -24.14 39.26 19.27
N ASP A 256 -25.02 40.22 18.98
CA ASP A 256 -26.47 40.02 18.78
C ASP A 256 -26.77 39.28 17.45
N VAL A 257 -26.35 38.03 17.39
CA VAL A 257 -26.33 37.16 16.21
C VAL A 257 -27.72 36.66 15.85
N LEU A 258 -28.54 36.37 16.88
CA LEU A 258 -29.85 35.70 16.70
C LEU A 258 -30.84 36.51 15.84
N ALA A 259 -30.77 37.84 15.93
CA ALA A 259 -31.60 38.72 15.11
C ALA A 259 -31.36 38.60 13.59
N HIS A 260 -30.21 38.12 13.14
CA HIS A 260 -29.86 38.03 11.74
C HIS A 260 -29.83 36.59 11.20
N LEU A 261 -29.84 35.58 12.06
CA LEU A 261 -29.86 34.17 11.64
C LEU A 261 -31.07 33.78 10.84
N ASP A 262 -32.25 34.23 11.33
CA ASP A 262 -33.54 33.94 10.69
C ASP A 262 -33.60 34.48 9.25
N GLU A 263 -33.02 35.66 8.97
CA GLU A 263 -32.91 36.22 7.63
C GLU A 263 -32.03 35.32 6.74
N CYS A 264 -30.84 34.90 7.21
CA CYS A 264 -29.92 34.06 6.44
C CYS A 264 -30.50 32.66 6.17
N ILE A 265 -31.21 32.09 7.15
CA ILE A 265 -31.86 30.78 7.02
C ILE A 265 -33.09 30.92 6.10
N GLY A 266 -33.93 31.95 6.29
CA GLY A 266 -35.12 32.23 5.48
C GLY A 266 -34.80 32.48 4.01
N ARG A 267 -33.66 33.11 3.73
CA ARG A 267 -33.11 33.27 2.39
C ARG A 267 -32.44 32.02 1.84
N GLY A 268 -32.34 30.95 2.63
CA GLY A 268 -31.80 29.67 2.21
C GLY A 268 -30.29 29.66 1.97
N ILE A 269 -29.54 30.60 2.54
CA ILE A 269 -28.07 30.64 2.49
C ILE A 269 -27.50 29.72 3.55
N LEU A 270 -28.05 29.81 4.77
CA LEU A 270 -27.70 28.96 5.91
C LEU A 270 -28.74 27.87 6.15
N ARG A 271 -28.37 26.88 6.92
CA ARG A 271 -29.23 25.85 7.53
C ARG A 271 -28.87 25.67 9.00
N THR A 272 -29.81 25.26 9.80
CA THR A 272 -29.52 24.76 11.15
C THR A 272 -28.81 23.40 11.07
N ASP A 273 -27.84 23.18 11.95
CA ASP A 273 -27.07 21.94 12.05
C ASP A 273 -26.72 21.67 13.50
N GLY A 274 -27.50 20.83 14.14
CA GLY A 274 -27.38 20.56 15.57
C GLY A 274 -27.55 21.81 16.43
N ASP A 275 -26.55 22.12 17.22
CA ASP A 275 -26.46 23.32 18.09
C ASP A 275 -25.76 24.51 17.38
N GLY A 276 -25.63 24.46 16.07
CA GLY A 276 -24.98 25.47 15.24
C GLY A 276 -25.67 25.71 13.93
N VAL A 277 -24.97 26.41 13.04
CA VAL A 277 -25.40 26.72 11.69
C VAL A 277 -24.29 26.42 10.70
N ALA A 278 -24.68 26.05 9.50
CA ALA A 278 -23.76 25.80 8.38
C ALA A 278 -24.28 26.45 7.09
N PHE A 279 -23.38 26.75 6.17
CA PHE A 279 -23.81 27.05 4.81
C PHE A 279 -24.54 25.83 4.22
N ARG A 280 -25.56 26.08 3.40
CA ARG A 280 -26.25 24.99 2.66
C ARG A 280 -25.30 24.27 1.71
N HIS A 281 -24.37 25.02 1.15
CA HIS A 281 -23.42 24.53 0.16
C HIS A 281 -22.05 25.12 0.41
N GLU A 282 -21.02 24.27 0.42
CA GLU A 282 -19.65 24.69 0.65
C GLU A 282 -19.16 25.73 -0.39
N LEU A 283 -19.59 25.58 -1.65
CA LEU A 283 -19.25 26.58 -2.67
C LEU A 283 -19.79 27.98 -2.37
N ALA A 284 -20.93 28.09 -1.67
CA ALA A 284 -21.44 29.36 -1.21
C ALA A 284 -20.59 29.90 -0.05
N ARG A 285 -20.14 29.04 0.87
CA ARG A 285 -19.20 29.41 1.94
C ARG A 285 -17.91 29.99 1.37
N LEU A 286 -17.28 29.26 0.44
CA LEU A 286 -16.03 29.67 -0.21
C LEU A 286 -16.18 31.00 -0.98
N ALA A 287 -17.33 31.22 -1.64
CA ALA A 287 -17.61 32.49 -2.31
C ALA A 287 -17.67 33.64 -1.30
N CYS A 288 -18.34 33.46 -0.15
CA CYS A 288 -18.41 34.45 0.91
C CYS A 288 -17.05 34.69 1.56
N GLU A 289 -16.31 33.63 1.93
CA GLU A 289 -14.96 33.70 2.51
C GLU A 289 -14.01 34.52 1.60
N SER A 290 -13.99 34.20 0.32
CA SER A 290 -13.15 34.94 -0.66
C SER A 290 -13.55 36.41 -0.84
N ALA A 291 -14.75 36.80 -0.50
CA ALA A 291 -15.24 38.18 -0.56
C ALA A 291 -14.86 38.99 0.71
N VAL A 292 -14.49 38.34 1.81
CA VAL A 292 -14.06 39.05 3.04
C VAL A 292 -12.72 39.74 2.79
N PRO A 293 -12.60 41.07 3.00
CA PRO A 293 -11.32 41.77 2.82
C PRO A 293 -10.24 41.25 3.76
N ALA A 294 -8.99 41.11 3.30
CA ALA A 294 -7.88 40.50 4.02
C ALA A 294 -7.67 41.08 5.44
N ALA A 295 -7.73 42.40 5.60
CA ALA A 295 -7.59 43.03 6.91
C ALA A 295 -8.71 42.64 7.89
N ARG A 296 -9.96 42.56 7.39
CA ARG A 296 -11.10 42.14 8.19
C ARG A 296 -11.03 40.64 8.51
N ARG A 297 -10.61 39.81 7.57
CA ARG A 297 -10.41 38.39 7.75
C ARG A 297 -9.45 38.08 8.91
N ARG A 298 -8.31 38.78 8.97
CA ARG A 298 -7.36 38.65 10.09
C ARG A 298 -8.00 39.00 11.45
N LEU A 299 -8.75 40.09 11.53
CA LEU A 299 -9.41 40.47 12.76
C LEU A 299 -10.48 39.45 13.18
N LEU A 300 -11.22 38.89 12.25
CA LEU A 300 -12.21 37.86 12.53
C LEU A 300 -11.56 36.57 12.99
N HIS A 301 -10.48 36.12 12.33
CA HIS A 301 -9.73 34.96 12.80
C HIS A 301 -9.16 35.16 14.23
N ALA A 302 -8.65 36.36 14.55
CA ALA A 302 -8.20 36.66 15.93
C ALA A 302 -9.35 36.60 16.95
N ALA A 303 -10.54 37.10 16.60
CA ALA A 303 -11.70 37.02 17.46
C ALA A 303 -12.22 35.58 17.64
N ILE A 304 -12.22 34.78 16.56
CA ILE A 304 -12.58 33.36 16.58
C ILE A 304 -11.55 32.59 17.43
N LEU A 305 -10.27 32.85 17.26
CA LEU A 305 -9.19 32.23 18.05
C LEU A 305 -9.45 32.46 19.55
N ALA A 306 -9.62 33.72 19.96
CA ALA A 306 -9.84 34.07 21.35
C ALA A 306 -11.11 33.41 21.97
N ALA A 307 -12.16 33.23 21.15
CA ALA A 307 -13.35 32.53 21.59
C ALA A 307 -13.11 31.01 21.73
N LEU A 308 -12.39 30.40 20.76
CA LEU A 308 -12.08 28.97 20.76
C LEU A 308 -11.12 28.54 21.88
N GLU A 309 -10.30 29.43 22.43
CA GLU A 309 -9.43 29.15 23.57
C GLU A 309 -10.20 28.78 24.86
N SER A 310 -11.47 29.20 24.95
CA SER A 310 -12.30 28.99 26.15
C SER A 310 -13.73 28.53 25.76
N PRO A 311 -13.88 27.32 25.16
CA PRO A 311 -15.21 26.85 24.82
C PRO A 311 -16.05 26.58 26.07
N PRO A 312 -17.36 26.80 26.03
CA PRO A 312 -18.24 26.60 27.17
C PRO A 312 -18.41 25.13 27.60
N VAL A 313 -18.18 24.21 26.69
CA VAL A 313 -18.26 22.76 26.88
C VAL A 313 -17.11 22.09 26.17
N GLY A 314 -16.49 21.08 26.77
CA GLY A 314 -15.36 20.34 26.19
C GLY A 314 -14.02 21.06 26.32
N GLY A 315 -13.01 20.51 25.69
CA GLY A 315 -11.68 21.13 25.57
C GLY A 315 -11.50 21.84 24.22
N PRO A 316 -10.54 22.78 24.14
CA PRO A 316 -10.27 23.48 22.89
C PRO A 316 -9.73 22.53 21.79
N ASP A 317 -10.21 22.70 20.58
CA ASP A 317 -9.67 21.99 19.42
C ASP A 317 -8.38 22.66 18.94
N VAL A 318 -7.24 22.05 19.28
CA VAL A 318 -5.91 22.60 18.98
C VAL A 318 -5.63 22.75 17.48
N SER A 319 -6.28 21.97 16.61
CA SER A 319 -6.13 22.08 15.13
C SER A 319 -6.84 23.34 14.62
N ARG A 320 -8.04 23.60 15.11
CA ARG A 320 -8.79 24.82 14.81
C ARG A 320 -8.07 26.06 15.39
N LEU A 321 -7.55 25.96 16.61
CA LEU A 321 -6.75 27.05 17.20
C LEU A 321 -5.51 27.36 16.36
N ALA A 322 -4.73 26.35 15.95
CA ALA A 322 -3.55 26.52 15.10
C ALA A 322 -3.90 27.14 13.73
N HIS A 323 -5.03 26.75 13.13
CA HIS A 323 -5.53 27.33 11.89
C HIS A 323 -5.86 28.83 12.06
N HIS A 324 -6.69 29.16 13.04
CA HIS A 324 -7.11 30.55 13.25
C HIS A 324 -5.96 31.45 13.70
N ALA A 325 -4.99 30.90 14.46
CA ALA A 325 -3.76 31.63 14.81
C ALA A 325 -2.92 32.01 13.57
N GLU A 326 -2.71 31.08 12.63
CA GLU A 326 -1.98 31.33 11.39
C GLU A 326 -2.68 32.38 10.52
N GLU A 327 -4.01 32.24 10.33
CA GLU A 327 -4.82 33.19 9.55
C GLU A 327 -4.94 34.57 10.21
N ALA A 328 -4.89 34.64 11.54
CA ALA A 328 -4.79 35.90 12.29
C ALA A 328 -3.40 36.53 12.17
N GLY A 329 -2.37 35.75 11.84
CA GLY A 329 -0.97 36.16 11.84
C GLY A 329 -0.36 36.25 13.24
N ASP A 330 -0.90 35.52 14.20
CA ASP A 330 -0.41 35.44 15.58
C ASP A 330 0.62 34.33 15.72
N SER A 331 1.92 34.69 15.55
CA SER A 331 3.03 33.74 15.64
C SER A 331 3.16 33.10 17.04
N GLY A 332 2.78 33.82 18.10
CA GLY A 332 2.82 33.28 19.47
C GLY A 332 1.82 32.14 19.63
N ALA A 333 0.58 32.38 19.26
CA ALA A 333 -0.48 31.36 19.28
C ALA A 333 -0.18 30.19 18.34
N VAL A 334 0.42 30.43 17.15
CA VAL A 334 0.86 29.35 16.26
C VAL A 334 1.89 28.46 16.94
N LEU A 335 2.89 29.03 17.60
CA LEU A 335 3.95 28.30 18.29
C LEU A 335 3.43 27.52 19.52
N GLU A 336 2.32 27.94 20.12
CA GLU A 336 1.65 27.23 21.20
C GLU A 336 0.79 26.08 20.68
N HIS A 337 -0.08 26.36 19.71
CA HIS A 337 -1.16 25.43 19.30
C HIS A 337 -0.74 24.45 18.21
N ALA A 338 0.11 24.84 17.24
CA ALA A 338 0.49 23.95 16.15
C ALA A 338 1.30 22.74 16.62
N PRO A 339 2.29 22.84 17.55
CA PRO A 339 2.97 21.67 18.09
C PRO A 339 2.04 20.77 18.93
N ALA A 340 1.05 21.35 19.60
CA ALA A 340 0.05 20.60 20.35
C ALA A 340 -0.87 19.81 19.40
N ALA A 341 -1.30 20.45 18.30
CA ALA A 341 -2.05 19.80 17.24
C ALA A 341 -1.23 18.68 16.57
N ALA A 342 0.07 18.92 16.31
CA ALA A 342 0.98 17.92 15.77
C ALA A 342 1.05 16.67 16.65
N ARG A 343 1.27 16.84 17.96
CA ARG A 343 1.31 15.72 18.92
C ARG A 343 -0.01 14.96 18.98
N ARG A 344 -1.14 15.65 18.94
CA ARG A 344 -2.46 15.02 18.91
C ARG A 344 -2.68 14.22 17.63
N ALA A 345 -2.31 14.78 16.48
CA ALA A 345 -2.39 14.11 15.20
C ALA A 345 -1.48 12.87 15.15
N SER A 346 -0.25 13.00 15.63
CA SER A 346 0.71 11.88 15.75
C SER A 346 0.16 10.75 16.63
N ALA A 347 -0.38 11.06 17.79
CA ALA A 347 -0.99 10.08 18.68
C ALA A 347 -2.19 9.33 18.02
N ALA A 348 -2.92 9.99 17.14
CA ALA A 348 -4.01 9.39 16.36
C ALA A 348 -3.53 8.62 15.12
N GLY A 349 -2.22 8.62 14.79
CA GLY A 349 -1.66 8.02 13.58
C GLY A 349 -1.77 8.89 12.32
N ALA A 350 -2.20 10.15 12.44
CA ALA A 350 -2.28 11.12 11.33
C ALA A 350 -0.94 11.82 11.11
N HIS A 351 0.06 11.05 10.70
CA HIS A 351 1.46 11.51 10.62
C HIS A 351 1.68 12.63 9.60
N ARG A 352 0.97 12.63 8.48
CA ARG A 352 1.06 13.70 7.47
C ARG A 352 0.52 15.02 8.00
N GLU A 353 -0.58 14.98 8.74
CA GLU A 353 -1.17 16.14 9.39
C GLU A 353 -0.24 16.65 10.50
N ALA A 354 0.34 15.76 11.30
CA ALA A 354 1.33 16.08 12.31
C ALA A 354 2.56 16.79 11.70
N ALA A 355 3.12 16.25 10.62
CA ALA A 355 4.22 16.87 9.88
C ALA A 355 3.86 18.29 9.37
N ARG A 356 2.63 18.46 8.83
CA ARG A 356 2.16 19.78 8.39
C ARG A 356 2.06 20.77 9.54
N GLN A 357 1.60 20.35 10.70
CA GLN A 357 1.49 21.20 11.88
C GLN A 357 2.87 21.59 12.43
N TYR A 358 3.84 20.66 12.50
CA TYR A 358 5.22 21.01 12.84
C TYR A 358 5.83 21.97 11.82
N ARG A 359 5.62 21.75 10.52
CA ARG A 359 6.09 22.67 9.46
C ARG A 359 5.45 24.06 9.58
N ARG A 360 4.16 24.13 10.00
CA ARG A 360 3.49 25.40 10.35
C ARG A 360 4.22 26.11 11.48
N ALA A 361 4.51 25.41 12.59
CA ALA A 361 5.24 25.99 13.71
C ALA A 361 6.66 26.47 13.31
N LEU A 362 7.38 25.70 12.51
CA LEU A 362 8.73 26.02 12.05
C LEU A 362 8.77 27.31 11.21
N ARG A 363 7.73 27.62 10.41
CA ARG A 363 7.64 28.87 9.67
C ARG A 363 7.52 30.11 10.57
N HIS A 364 7.08 29.94 11.80
CA HIS A 364 6.94 30.99 12.79
C HIS A 364 8.04 30.96 13.87
N GLY A 365 9.00 30.04 13.75
CA GLY A 365 10.01 29.73 14.77
C GLY A 365 11.29 30.57 14.77
N ASP A 366 11.40 31.61 13.95
CA ASP A 366 12.65 32.40 13.81
C ASP A 366 13.09 33.11 15.10
N GLY A 367 12.18 33.33 16.03
CA GLY A 367 12.45 33.94 17.33
C GLY A 367 12.62 32.97 18.49
N LEU A 368 12.56 31.65 18.22
CA LEU A 368 12.71 30.66 19.28
C LEU A 368 14.16 30.49 19.73
N PRO A 369 14.41 30.13 21.01
CA PRO A 369 15.70 29.62 21.46
C PRO A 369 16.13 28.39 20.63
N ALA A 370 17.43 28.17 20.49
CA ALA A 370 17.96 27.02 19.74
C ALA A 370 17.31 25.67 20.13
N SER A 371 17.16 25.41 21.43
CA SER A 371 16.52 24.22 21.94
C SER A 371 15.03 24.10 21.58
N GLY A 372 14.31 25.23 21.54
CA GLY A 372 12.89 25.26 21.15
C GLY A 372 12.70 24.93 19.66
N ARG A 373 13.51 25.52 18.79
CA ARG A 373 13.52 25.23 17.35
C ARG A 373 13.94 23.78 17.09
N ALA A 374 14.99 23.30 17.78
CA ALA A 374 15.45 21.92 17.70
C ALA A 374 14.34 20.92 18.06
N GLY A 375 13.56 21.19 19.11
CA GLY A 375 12.42 20.34 19.50
C GLY A 375 11.31 20.27 18.43
N LEU A 376 11.07 21.37 17.70
CA LEU A 376 10.14 21.35 16.56
C LEU A 376 10.66 20.53 15.38
N LEU A 377 11.94 20.64 15.08
CA LEU A 377 12.62 19.88 14.01
C LEU A 377 12.67 18.39 14.37
N ASP A 378 12.91 18.03 15.62
CA ASP A 378 12.92 16.66 16.12
C ASP A 378 11.53 16.00 15.91
N GLY A 379 10.47 16.71 16.32
CA GLY A 379 9.10 16.28 16.06
C GLY A 379 8.77 16.17 14.57
N TYR A 380 9.16 17.16 13.78
CA TYR A 380 8.95 17.13 12.31
C TYR A 380 9.70 15.97 11.66
N GLY A 381 10.97 15.75 12.04
CA GLY A 381 11.80 14.66 11.51
C GLY A 381 11.16 13.29 11.73
N LEU A 382 10.60 13.05 12.92
CA LEU A 382 9.89 11.80 13.23
C LEU A 382 8.69 11.59 12.30
N GLU A 383 7.85 12.60 12.12
CA GLU A 383 6.66 12.50 11.29
C GLU A 383 7.01 12.36 9.80
N ALA A 384 8.05 13.07 9.33
CA ALA A 384 8.57 12.93 7.98
C ALA A 384 9.11 11.52 7.72
N GLN A 385 9.81 10.93 8.68
CA GLN A 385 10.29 9.55 8.61
C GLN A 385 9.14 8.55 8.51
N LEU A 386 8.11 8.69 9.33
CA LEU A 386 6.95 7.80 9.33
C LEU A 386 6.11 7.90 8.05
N THR A 387 6.16 9.05 7.37
CA THR A 387 5.47 9.27 6.09
C THR A 387 6.35 9.00 4.86
N GLY A 388 7.53 8.41 5.04
CA GLY A 388 8.42 8.02 3.94
C GLY A 388 9.23 9.17 3.33
N GLN A 389 9.24 10.36 3.95
CA GLN A 389 10.00 11.54 3.52
C GLN A 389 11.41 11.52 4.13
N ALA A 390 12.17 10.45 3.86
CA ALA A 390 13.44 10.17 4.54
C ALA A 390 14.49 11.28 4.36
N SER A 391 14.55 11.94 3.21
CA SER A 391 15.48 13.04 2.98
C SER A 391 15.12 14.27 3.80
N GLU A 392 13.83 14.65 3.85
CA GLU A 392 13.37 15.78 4.66
C GLU A 392 13.56 15.51 6.17
N ALA A 393 13.36 14.25 6.59
CA ALA A 393 13.63 13.84 7.97
C ALA A 393 15.12 13.97 8.32
N ALA A 394 16.01 13.53 7.43
CA ALA A 394 17.45 13.65 7.62
C ALA A 394 17.89 15.12 7.75
N ASP A 395 17.42 15.98 6.85
CA ASP A 395 17.75 17.40 6.89
C ASP A 395 17.26 18.07 8.18
N ALA A 396 16.06 17.69 8.66
CA ALA A 396 15.50 18.19 9.92
C ALA A 396 16.35 17.76 11.14
N TRP A 397 16.76 16.50 11.20
CA TRP A 397 17.60 16.03 12.31
C TRP A 397 19.02 16.53 12.25
N GLU A 398 19.56 16.82 11.06
CA GLU A 398 20.86 17.48 10.90
C GLU A 398 20.85 18.90 11.51
N GLU A 399 19.80 19.70 11.19
CA GLU A 399 19.59 21.02 11.78
C GLU A 399 19.34 20.93 13.29
N ALA A 400 18.50 19.97 13.75
CA ALA A 400 18.23 19.76 15.17
C ALA A 400 19.48 19.43 15.96
N ALA A 401 20.33 18.51 15.47
CA ALA A 401 21.59 18.14 16.13
C ALA A 401 22.54 19.33 16.25
N ALA A 402 22.63 20.18 15.20
CA ALA A 402 23.42 21.40 15.26
C ALA A 402 22.93 22.38 16.33
N LEU A 403 21.62 22.57 16.45
CA LEU A 403 21.01 23.46 17.44
C LEU A 403 21.12 22.90 18.89
N TYR A 404 21.02 21.58 19.06
CA TYR A 404 21.26 20.97 20.39
C TYR A 404 22.72 21.09 20.80
N ARG A 405 23.66 20.96 19.85
CA ARG A 405 25.09 21.22 20.11
C ARG A 405 25.33 22.66 20.54
N GLU A 406 24.70 23.62 19.85
CA GLU A 406 24.77 25.06 20.19
C GLU A 406 24.23 25.34 21.60
N SER A 407 23.17 24.66 22.00
CA SER A 407 22.56 24.81 23.34
C SER A 407 23.28 24.03 24.43
N GLY A 408 24.26 23.16 24.09
CA GLY A 408 24.99 22.33 25.05
C GLY A 408 24.20 21.10 25.54
N ASP A 409 23.09 20.74 24.88
CA ASP A 409 22.30 19.54 25.20
C ASP A 409 22.84 18.33 24.44
N GLY A 410 23.90 17.73 24.99
CA GLY A 410 24.57 16.58 24.38
C GLY A 410 23.71 15.32 24.29
N VAL A 411 22.76 15.11 25.22
CA VAL A 411 21.85 13.95 25.15
C VAL A 411 20.91 14.07 23.94
N SER A 412 20.29 15.23 23.79
CA SER A 412 19.40 15.50 22.64
C SER A 412 20.18 15.57 21.32
N GLU A 413 21.42 16.09 21.32
CA GLU A 413 22.32 16.04 20.16
C GLU A 413 22.57 14.58 19.73
N GLY A 414 22.99 13.73 20.63
CA GLY A 414 23.25 12.31 20.33
C GLY A 414 22.01 11.57 19.85
N ARG A 415 20.85 11.87 20.46
CA ARG A 415 19.56 11.33 19.99
C ARG A 415 19.22 11.77 18.56
N ALA A 416 19.35 13.06 18.25
CA ALA A 416 19.07 13.60 16.93
C ALA A 416 20.03 13.02 15.87
N LEU A 417 21.33 12.88 16.20
CA LEU A 417 22.32 12.20 15.32
C LEU A 417 21.96 10.73 15.09
N GLY A 418 21.47 10.01 16.11
CA GLY A 418 21.00 8.64 15.96
C GLY A 418 19.81 8.51 15.00
N TRP A 419 18.86 9.43 15.07
CA TRP A 419 17.73 9.50 14.13
C TRP A 419 18.17 9.93 12.73
N LEU A 420 19.09 10.89 12.61
CA LEU A 420 19.71 11.28 11.34
C LEU A 420 20.32 10.07 10.64
N ALA A 421 21.10 9.27 11.37
CA ALA A 421 21.70 8.06 10.82
C ALA A 421 20.64 7.10 10.25
N ARG A 422 19.54 6.90 10.97
CA ARG A 422 18.42 6.05 10.54
C ARG A 422 17.69 6.60 9.31
N ALA A 423 17.49 7.91 9.23
CA ALA A 423 16.83 8.54 8.09
C ALA A 423 17.71 8.52 6.81
N CYS A 424 19.01 8.65 6.96
CA CYS A 424 19.95 8.60 5.86
C CYS A 424 20.00 7.23 5.15
N ILE A 425 19.69 6.12 5.85
CA ILE A 425 19.72 4.77 5.26
C ILE A 425 18.71 4.62 4.11
N PRO A 426 17.40 4.81 4.30
CA PRO A 426 16.44 4.75 3.20
C PRO A 426 16.60 5.88 2.18
N ALA A 427 17.18 7.02 2.58
CA ALA A 427 17.52 8.12 1.68
C ALA A 427 18.74 7.82 0.78
N GLY A 428 19.47 6.70 1.00
CA GLY A 428 20.66 6.34 0.25
C GLY A 428 21.91 7.16 0.61
N ARG A 429 21.88 7.96 1.70
CA ARG A 429 22.96 8.84 2.20
C ARG A 429 23.88 8.04 3.16
N ASN A 430 24.45 6.90 2.70
CA ASN A 430 25.15 5.95 3.55
C ASN A 430 26.36 6.52 4.29
N ALA A 431 27.14 7.39 3.64
CA ALA A 431 28.32 8.02 4.26
C ALA A 431 27.92 8.95 5.41
N GLU A 432 26.83 9.67 5.24
CA GLU A 432 26.27 10.53 6.28
C GLU A 432 25.64 9.74 7.42
N ALA A 433 24.96 8.63 7.11
CA ALA A 433 24.46 7.69 8.11
C ALA A 433 25.60 7.19 9.02
N GLU A 434 26.72 6.79 8.44
CA GLU A 434 27.89 6.32 9.16
C GLU A 434 28.52 7.42 10.04
N ALA A 435 28.65 8.63 9.50
CA ALA A 435 29.19 9.77 10.23
C ALA A 435 28.27 10.19 11.39
N ALA A 436 26.97 10.22 11.17
CA ALA A 436 25.97 10.58 12.18
C ALA A 436 25.89 9.53 13.30
N SER A 437 25.91 8.23 12.94
CA SER A 437 25.89 7.14 13.93
C SER A 437 27.12 7.16 14.84
N ARG A 438 28.32 7.36 14.27
CA ARG A 438 29.54 7.52 15.07
C ARG A 438 29.49 8.78 15.94
N GLY A 439 29.09 9.90 15.36
CA GLY A 439 28.93 11.14 16.11
C GLY A 439 27.96 11.00 17.28
N ALA A 440 26.86 10.27 17.12
CA ALA A 440 25.92 9.97 18.20
C ALA A 440 26.61 9.19 19.34
N ILE A 441 27.38 8.15 18.99
CA ILE A 441 28.09 7.33 19.96
C ILE A 441 29.16 8.17 20.68
N ASP A 442 29.98 8.92 19.94
CA ASP A 442 31.08 9.73 20.51
C ASP A 442 30.54 10.75 21.52
N VAL A 443 29.42 11.43 21.19
CA VAL A 443 28.77 12.40 22.09
C VAL A 443 28.23 11.69 23.32
N LEU A 444 27.45 10.61 23.15
CA LEU A 444 26.75 9.94 24.26
C LEU A 444 27.72 9.14 25.17
N GLU A 445 28.81 8.58 24.64
CA GLU A 445 29.85 7.94 25.47
C GLU A 445 30.63 8.95 26.36
N SER A 446 30.64 10.22 25.96
CA SER A 446 31.28 11.28 26.79
C SER A 446 30.43 11.73 27.98
N LEU A 447 29.16 11.28 28.03
CA LEU A 447 28.19 11.63 29.08
C LEU A 447 27.94 10.45 30.02
N GLU A 448 27.11 10.69 31.05
CA GLU A 448 26.60 9.58 31.87
C GLU A 448 25.77 8.60 30.99
N PRO A 449 25.92 7.28 31.21
CA PRO A 449 25.17 6.29 30.46
C PRO A 449 23.65 6.56 30.49
N SER A 450 23.01 6.48 29.35
CA SER A 450 21.58 6.78 29.18
C SER A 450 20.91 5.78 28.21
N PRO A 451 19.59 5.68 28.16
CA PRO A 451 18.86 4.87 27.14
C PRO A 451 19.22 5.28 25.72
N GLU A 452 19.50 6.56 25.46
CA GLU A 452 19.89 7.09 24.16
C GLU A 452 21.17 6.45 23.65
N LEU A 453 22.13 6.16 24.53
CA LEU A 453 23.36 5.46 24.21
C LEU A 453 23.07 4.03 23.72
N GLY A 454 22.15 3.32 24.39
CA GLY A 454 21.69 2.00 23.95
C GLY A 454 21.09 2.04 22.55
N ARG A 455 20.27 3.07 22.25
CA ARG A 455 19.68 3.29 20.92
C ARG A 455 20.76 3.59 19.87
N ALA A 456 21.76 4.39 20.18
CA ALA A 456 22.86 4.69 19.28
C ALA A 456 23.63 3.42 18.91
N TYR A 457 23.94 2.57 19.91
CA TYR A 457 24.55 1.27 19.67
C TYR A 457 23.66 0.34 18.81
N ALA A 458 22.34 0.28 19.08
CA ALA A 458 21.42 -0.51 18.30
C ALA A 458 21.35 -0.03 16.84
N THR A 459 21.41 1.29 16.61
CA THR A 459 21.44 1.87 15.26
C THR A 459 22.73 1.48 14.53
N GLN A 460 23.89 1.57 15.21
CA GLN A 460 25.18 1.14 14.64
C GLN A 460 25.16 -0.34 14.31
N ALA A 461 24.66 -1.18 15.23
CA ALA A 461 24.50 -2.62 15.02
C ALA A 461 23.64 -2.92 13.79
N TYR A 462 22.50 -2.22 13.66
CA TYR A 462 21.58 -2.38 12.51
C TYR A 462 22.27 -2.05 11.17
N MET A 463 23.05 -0.98 11.13
CA MET A 463 23.83 -0.62 9.93
C MET A 463 24.85 -1.70 9.56
N ARG A 464 25.57 -2.25 10.56
CA ARG A 464 26.51 -3.37 10.36
C ARG A 464 25.78 -4.61 9.86
N MET A 465 24.65 -4.95 10.43
CA MET A 465 23.83 -6.09 10.02
C MET A 465 23.33 -5.94 8.57
N LEU A 466 22.87 -4.75 8.15
CA LEU A 466 22.47 -4.50 6.76
C LEU A 466 23.65 -4.66 5.78
N ASN A 467 24.86 -4.24 6.19
CA ASN A 467 26.08 -4.39 5.42
C ASN A 467 26.65 -5.82 5.45
N ARG A 468 26.06 -6.71 6.24
CA ARG A 468 26.61 -8.06 6.51
C ARG A 468 27.99 -8.03 7.16
N ASP A 469 28.30 -6.97 7.93
CA ASP A 469 29.45 -6.91 8.83
C ASP A 469 29.09 -7.60 10.15
N ASN A 470 28.88 -8.92 10.10
CA ASN A 470 28.21 -9.67 11.16
C ASN A 470 28.94 -9.61 12.50
N ASP A 471 30.30 -9.71 12.52
CA ASP A 471 31.09 -9.68 13.76
C ASP A 471 30.95 -8.32 14.47
N GLU A 472 31.06 -7.22 13.73
CA GLU A 472 30.82 -5.86 14.26
C GLU A 472 29.37 -5.68 14.68
N GLY A 473 28.42 -6.19 13.85
CA GLY A 473 27.00 -6.15 14.14
C GLY A 473 26.65 -6.81 15.47
N VAL A 474 27.22 -7.98 15.74
CA VAL A 474 27.08 -8.69 17.02
C VAL A 474 27.64 -7.87 18.17
N ALA A 475 28.90 -7.37 18.06
CA ALA A 475 29.55 -6.61 19.12
C ALA A 475 28.78 -5.34 19.52
N TRP A 476 28.26 -4.59 18.54
CA TRP A 476 27.44 -3.40 18.81
C TRP A 476 26.05 -3.76 19.36
N ALA A 477 25.44 -4.85 18.88
CA ALA A 477 24.12 -5.28 19.36
C ALA A 477 24.18 -5.79 20.80
N GLU A 478 25.22 -6.50 21.19
CA GLU A 478 25.44 -6.91 22.58
C GLU A 478 25.54 -5.71 23.52
N ARG A 479 26.29 -4.67 23.14
CA ARG A 479 26.38 -3.42 23.91
C ARG A 479 24.98 -2.74 24.01
N ALA A 480 24.21 -2.74 22.93
CA ALA A 480 22.87 -2.18 22.93
C ALA A 480 21.94 -2.92 23.88
N VAL A 481 21.99 -4.25 23.87
CA VAL A 481 21.18 -5.12 24.76
C VAL A 481 21.57 -4.90 26.21
N GLU A 482 22.88 -4.85 26.54
CA GLU A 482 23.37 -4.60 27.90
C GLU A 482 22.85 -3.26 28.47
N VAL A 483 22.95 -2.18 27.67
CA VAL A 483 22.44 -0.85 28.10
C VAL A 483 20.93 -0.88 28.23
N ALA A 484 20.21 -1.48 27.29
CA ALA A 484 18.76 -1.57 27.32
C ALA A 484 18.25 -2.35 28.55
N GLU A 485 18.88 -3.47 28.89
CA GLU A 485 18.56 -4.24 30.11
C GLU A 485 18.84 -3.43 31.37
N ARG A 486 19.96 -2.71 31.44
CA ARG A 486 20.33 -1.86 32.57
C ARG A 486 19.30 -0.78 32.86
N PHE A 487 18.72 -0.17 31.82
CA PHE A 487 17.74 0.93 31.96
C PHE A 487 16.29 0.48 31.85
N GLY A 488 16.02 -0.78 31.53
CA GLY A 488 14.67 -1.29 31.31
C GLY A 488 14.01 -0.71 30.04
N ASP A 489 14.80 -0.30 29.06
CA ASP A 489 14.31 0.19 27.76
C ASP A 489 13.93 -1.01 26.87
N LEU A 490 12.69 -1.46 26.98
CA LEU A 490 12.17 -2.65 26.30
C LEU A 490 12.12 -2.48 24.78
N GLU A 491 11.96 -1.29 24.26
CA GLU A 491 11.99 -1.03 22.80
C GLU A 491 13.40 -1.24 22.26
N THR A 492 14.41 -0.62 22.90
CA THR A 492 15.81 -0.80 22.51
C THR A 492 16.26 -2.24 22.74
N LEU A 493 15.76 -2.91 23.80
CA LEU A 493 16.04 -4.33 24.03
C LEU A 493 15.51 -5.20 22.90
N SER A 494 14.24 -5.03 22.51
CA SER A 494 13.65 -5.78 21.39
C SER A 494 14.40 -5.51 20.10
N TYR A 495 14.73 -4.26 19.81
CA TYR A 495 15.49 -3.85 18.62
C TYR A 495 16.90 -4.41 18.59
N GLY A 496 17.62 -4.34 19.72
CA GLY A 496 18.96 -4.91 19.88
C GLY A 496 18.98 -6.43 19.70
N LEU A 497 18.04 -7.14 20.34
CA LEU A 497 17.88 -8.59 20.18
C LEU A 497 17.53 -9.00 18.76
N ASN A 498 16.69 -8.23 18.07
CA ASN A 498 16.35 -8.45 16.67
C ASN A 498 17.60 -8.35 15.77
N THR A 499 18.39 -7.32 15.96
CA THR A 499 19.63 -7.10 15.19
C THR A 499 20.69 -8.14 15.51
N LEU A 500 20.88 -8.45 16.80
CA LEU A 500 21.82 -9.48 17.28
C LEU A 500 21.46 -10.85 16.70
N GLY A 501 20.18 -11.24 16.80
CA GLY A 501 19.69 -12.52 16.29
C GLY A 501 19.81 -12.61 14.76
N THR A 502 19.51 -11.54 14.03
CA THR A 502 19.69 -11.51 12.58
C THR A 502 21.17 -11.63 12.19
N SER A 503 22.09 -10.94 12.88
CA SER A 503 23.53 -11.02 12.61
C SER A 503 24.06 -12.44 12.81
N HIS A 504 23.71 -13.12 13.91
CA HIS A 504 24.08 -14.54 14.12
C HIS A 504 23.47 -15.44 13.04
N LEU A 505 22.19 -15.25 12.72
CA LEU A 505 21.49 -16.07 11.73
C LEU A 505 22.17 -16.01 10.36
N VAL A 506 22.48 -14.82 9.86
CA VAL A 506 23.12 -14.66 8.53
C VAL A 506 24.63 -14.95 8.55
N ALA A 507 25.27 -14.98 9.73
CA ALA A 507 26.63 -15.51 9.91
C ALA A 507 26.68 -17.06 9.83
N GLY A 508 25.52 -17.72 9.86
CA GLY A 508 25.41 -19.19 9.81
C GLY A 508 25.16 -19.84 11.17
N GLU A 509 25.05 -19.06 12.25
CA GLU A 509 24.73 -19.53 13.60
C GLU A 509 23.21 -19.57 13.79
N VAL A 510 22.55 -20.43 12.98
CA VAL A 510 21.11 -20.42 12.76
C VAL A 510 20.31 -20.56 14.06
N ASP A 511 20.65 -21.52 14.92
CA ASP A 511 19.88 -21.79 16.14
C ASP A 511 20.03 -20.67 17.18
N THR A 512 21.23 -20.08 17.33
CA THR A 512 21.47 -18.90 18.17
C THR A 512 20.64 -17.72 17.68
N GLY A 513 20.69 -17.46 16.36
CA GLY A 513 19.93 -16.37 15.74
C GLY A 513 18.44 -16.51 15.97
N ILE A 514 17.88 -17.71 15.79
CA ILE A 514 16.44 -17.96 16.03
C ILE A 514 16.07 -17.73 17.51
N ALA A 515 16.86 -18.23 18.45
CA ALA A 515 16.58 -18.04 19.88
C ALA A 515 16.51 -16.56 20.27
N LEU A 516 17.42 -15.74 19.74
CA LEU A 516 17.47 -14.30 20.00
C LEU A 516 16.30 -13.56 19.35
N LEU A 517 15.94 -13.91 18.11
CA LEU A 517 14.81 -13.32 17.40
C LEU A 517 13.46 -13.67 18.08
N LEU A 518 13.31 -14.90 18.58
CA LEU A 518 12.14 -15.30 19.37
C LEU A 518 12.10 -14.55 20.70
N ARG A 519 13.23 -14.35 21.37
CA ARG A 519 13.30 -13.50 22.57
C ARG A 519 12.87 -12.05 22.26
N SER A 520 13.33 -11.49 21.15
CA SER A 520 12.88 -10.16 20.69
C SER A 520 11.35 -10.10 20.49
N PHE A 521 10.79 -11.13 19.84
CA PHE A 521 9.35 -11.28 19.64
C PHE A 521 8.58 -11.35 20.97
N ASP A 522 9.05 -12.17 21.91
CA ASP A 522 8.39 -12.34 23.22
C ASP A 522 8.42 -11.04 24.02
N VAL A 523 9.57 -10.34 24.09
CA VAL A 523 9.70 -9.03 24.74
C VAL A 523 8.68 -8.05 24.16
N ALA A 524 8.57 -7.98 22.82
CA ALA A 524 7.66 -7.06 22.17
C ALA A 524 6.19 -7.43 22.44
N ARG A 525 5.84 -8.71 22.33
CA ARG A 525 4.47 -9.21 22.52
C ARG A 525 3.96 -9.03 23.95
N GLU A 526 4.78 -9.39 24.95
CA GLU A 526 4.40 -9.33 26.37
C GLU A 526 4.22 -7.89 26.88
N ASN A 527 4.88 -6.93 26.24
CA ASN A 527 4.84 -5.52 26.63
C ASN A 527 4.02 -4.64 25.66
N GLY A 528 3.27 -5.23 24.74
CA GLY A 528 2.40 -4.50 23.83
C GLY A 528 3.15 -3.59 22.83
N LEU A 529 4.41 -3.89 22.53
CA LEU A 529 5.24 -3.12 21.61
C LEU A 529 4.94 -3.52 20.16
N TRP A 530 3.76 -3.19 19.67
CA TRP A 530 3.21 -3.63 18.38
C TRP A 530 4.13 -3.37 17.19
N LEU A 531 4.84 -2.23 17.20
CA LEU A 531 5.80 -1.87 16.13
C LEU A 531 7.02 -2.80 16.04
N TRP A 532 7.30 -3.56 17.10
CA TRP A 532 8.48 -4.45 17.17
C TRP A 532 8.14 -5.93 16.99
N ILE A 533 6.88 -6.33 17.11
CA ILE A 533 6.43 -7.70 16.88
C ILE A 533 6.67 -8.12 15.42
N GLY A 534 6.23 -7.31 14.47
CA GLY A 534 6.39 -7.56 13.04
C GLY A 534 7.84 -7.75 12.60
N PRO A 535 8.77 -6.83 12.93
CA PRO A 535 10.18 -6.97 12.59
C PRO A 535 10.82 -8.31 13.03
N ALA A 536 10.52 -8.82 14.22
CA ALA A 536 11.09 -10.08 14.69
C ALA A 536 10.66 -11.29 13.82
N LEU A 537 9.37 -11.40 13.52
CA LEU A 537 8.86 -12.47 12.66
C LEU A 537 9.33 -12.34 11.21
N SER A 538 9.39 -11.11 10.69
CA SER A 538 9.84 -10.87 9.32
C SER A 538 11.34 -11.17 9.14
N MET A 539 12.18 -10.88 10.14
CA MET A 539 13.60 -11.21 10.11
C MET A 539 13.85 -12.72 10.28
N LEU A 540 13.07 -13.41 11.12
CA LEU A 540 13.06 -14.88 11.15
C LEU A 540 12.79 -15.45 9.77
N GLY A 541 11.71 -15.03 9.14
CA GLY A 541 11.31 -15.53 7.84
C GLY A 541 12.34 -15.23 6.74
N SER A 542 12.75 -13.99 6.59
CA SER A 542 13.69 -13.55 5.54
C SER A 542 15.11 -14.08 5.76
N GLY A 543 15.62 -14.02 6.99
CA GLY A 543 16.96 -14.50 7.32
C GLY A 543 17.10 -16.02 7.12
N LEU A 544 16.08 -16.79 7.53
CA LEU A 544 16.05 -18.24 7.25
C LEU A 544 15.95 -18.52 5.74
N GLY A 545 15.22 -17.70 4.99
CA GLY A 545 15.15 -17.79 3.53
C GLY A 545 16.51 -17.54 2.86
N GLU A 546 17.26 -16.54 3.33
CA GLU A 546 18.62 -16.24 2.89
C GLU A 546 19.61 -17.38 3.21
N MET A 547 19.38 -18.09 4.33
CA MET A 547 20.19 -19.25 4.73
C MET A 547 19.69 -20.58 4.14
N TYR A 548 18.71 -20.56 3.25
CA TYR A 548 18.07 -21.74 2.64
C TYR A 548 17.49 -22.75 3.65
N GLU A 549 17.07 -22.28 4.82
CA GLU A 549 16.23 -23.02 5.78
C GLU A 549 14.74 -22.84 5.41
N LEU A 550 14.38 -23.27 4.19
CA LEU A 550 13.17 -22.85 3.49
C LEU A 550 11.86 -23.27 4.15
N GLU A 551 11.83 -24.40 4.85
CA GLU A 551 10.64 -24.87 5.55
C GLU A 551 10.29 -23.98 6.73
N ARG A 552 11.29 -23.68 7.57
CA ARG A 552 11.15 -22.79 8.73
C ARG A 552 10.87 -21.35 8.27
N SER A 553 11.54 -20.92 7.19
CA SER A 553 11.28 -19.61 6.58
C SER A 553 9.83 -19.46 6.14
N GLU A 554 9.29 -20.44 5.41
CA GLU A 554 7.90 -20.42 4.97
C GLU A 554 6.93 -20.33 6.15
N GLN A 555 7.21 -21.06 7.25
CA GLN A 555 6.39 -21.04 8.44
C GLN A 555 6.32 -19.62 9.03
N TYR A 556 7.48 -19.01 9.37
CA TYR A 556 7.52 -17.69 10.00
C TYR A 556 7.00 -16.57 9.10
N LEU A 557 7.23 -16.66 7.77
CA LEU A 557 6.66 -15.70 6.82
C LEU A 557 5.12 -15.74 6.81
N ARG A 558 4.55 -16.95 6.86
CA ARG A 558 3.09 -17.12 6.95
C ARG A 558 2.53 -16.63 8.29
N GLU A 559 3.22 -16.91 9.39
CA GLU A 559 2.84 -16.40 10.72
C GLU A 559 2.86 -14.86 10.74
N HIS A 560 3.90 -14.24 10.16
CA HIS A 560 3.96 -12.79 10.04
C HIS A 560 2.85 -12.21 9.15
N ILE A 561 2.57 -12.85 8.01
CA ILE A 561 1.48 -12.41 7.12
C ILE A 561 0.14 -12.48 7.85
N ALA A 562 -0.16 -13.60 8.52
CA ALA A 562 -1.38 -13.75 9.31
C ALA A 562 -1.48 -12.71 10.43
N PHE A 563 -0.38 -12.49 11.18
CA PHE A 563 -0.32 -11.46 12.20
C PHE A 563 -0.58 -10.05 11.64
N THR A 564 0.04 -9.71 10.51
CA THR A 564 -0.14 -8.39 9.88
C THR A 564 -1.55 -8.20 9.32
N GLU A 565 -2.17 -9.25 8.79
CA GLU A 565 -3.56 -9.22 8.32
C GLU A 565 -4.56 -9.09 9.48
N GLU A 566 -4.32 -9.77 10.61
CA GLU A 566 -5.14 -9.64 11.82
C GLU A 566 -5.08 -8.23 12.41
N HIS A 567 -3.93 -7.58 12.31
CA HIS A 567 -3.68 -6.27 12.90
C HIS A 567 -3.72 -5.11 11.88
N ASP A 568 -4.19 -5.36 10.66
CA ASP A 568 -4.28 -4.39 9.55
C ASP A 568 -2.92 -3.71 9.22
N LEU A 569 -1.81 -4.45 9.40
CA LEU A 569 -0.46 -4.01 9.08
C LEU A 569 -0.08 -4.39 7.64
N TRP A 570 1.09 -3.96 7.19
CA TRP A 570 1.53 -4.11 5.80
C TRP A 570 2.46 -5.33 5.62
N PRO A 571 2.02 -6.42 4.97
CA PRO A 571 2.76 -7.69 4.89
C PRO A 571 3.71 -7.81 3.67
N GLN A 572 3.91 -6.76 2.87
CA GLN A 572 4.49 -6.92 1.52
C GLN A 572 5.92 -7.45 1.53
N TYR A 573 6.74 -7.06 2.51
CA TYR A 573 8.09 -7.59 2.65
C TYR A 573 8.08 -9.12 2.83
N SER A 574 7.25 -9.63 3.73
CA SER A 574 7.15 -11.09 3.96
C SER A 574 6.48 -11.82 2.81
N ARG A 575 5.54 -11.21 2.13
CA ARG A 575 4.95 -11.78 0.90
C ARG A 575 5.99 -11.88 -0.22
N ALA A 576 6.85 -10.88 -0.39
CA ALA A 576 7.93 -10.90 -1.37
C ALA A 576 8.94 -12.02 -1.07
N TRP A 577 9.34 -12.17 0.20
CA TRP A 577 10.21 -13.27 0.61
C TRP A 577 9.54 -14.64 0.46
N LEU A 578 8.27 -14.75 0.79
CA LEU A 578 7.51 -15.99 0.59
C LEU A 578 7.44 -16.39 -0.90
N ALA A 579 7.28 -15.41 -1.78
CA ALA A 579 7.35 -15.62 -3.23
C ALA A 579 8.71 -16.20 -3.65
N LEU A 580 9.82 -15.64 -3.16
CA LEU A 580 11.17 -16.13 -3.44
C LEU A 580 11.42 -17.54 -2.85
N VAL A 581 10.93 -17.81 -1.63
CA VAL A 581 10.96 -19.15 -1.02
C VAL A 581 10.19 -20.16 -1.87
N TYR A 582 9.03 -19.79 -2.41
CA TYR A 582 8.28 -20.65 -3.34
C TYR A 582 9.07 -20.95 -4.61
N VAL A 583 9.80 -19.97 -5.15
CA VAL A 583 10.68 -20.19 -6.32
C VAL A 583 11.77 -21.20 -5.99
N TYR A 584 12.45 -21.08 -4.86
CA TYR A 584 13.49 -22.03 -4.45
C TYR A 584 12.90 -23.43 -4.20
N ARG A 585 11.70 -23.54 -3.65
CA ARG A 585 10.98 -24.80 -3.43
C ARG A 585 10.33 -25.39 -4.69
N GLY A 586 10.57 -24.83 -5.87
CA GLY A 586 10.04 -25.29 -7.16
C GLY A 586 8.55 -25.01 -7.39
N ARG A 587 7.91 -24.19 -6.55
CA ARG A 587 6.51 -23.74 -6.70
C ARG A 587 6.43 -22.44 -7.49
N TRP A 588 6.91 -22.47 -8.74
CA TRP A 588 7.16 -21.27 -9.54
C TRP A 588 5.92 -20.47 -9.90
N GLU A 589 4.76 -21.13 -10.12
CA GLU A 589 3.50 -20.46 -10.42
C GLU A 589 3.06 -19.61 -9.22
N ALA A 590 2.91 -20.27 -8.06
CA ALA A 590 2.52 -19.59 -6.82
C ALA A 590 3.50 -18.47 -6.43
N GLY A 591 4.81 -18.69 -6.66
CA GLY A 591 5.84 -17.67 -6.43
C GLY A 591 5.68 -16.45 -7.34
N ALA A 592 5.43 -16.68 -8.64
CA ALA A 592 5.23 -15.59 -9.60
C ALA A 592 3.92 -14.83 -9.35
N GLU A 593 2.83 -15.52 -9.07
CA GLU A 593 1.54 -14.90 -8.72
C GLU A 593 1.65 -14.01 -7.49
N LEU A 594 2.27 -14.52 -6.42
CA LEU A 594 2.46 -13.75 -5.19
C LEU A 594 3.39 -12.54 -5.42
N ALA A 595 4.47 -12.71 -6.19
CA ALA A 595 5.38 -11.61 -6.53
C ALA A 595 4.68 -10.52 -7.35
N HIS A 596 3.83 -10.87 -8.32
CA HIS A 596 3.04 -9.89 -9.08
C HIS A 596 2.04 -9.16 -8.18
N ALA A 597 1.39 -9.86 -7.23
CA ALA A 597 0.51 -9.24 -6.26
C ALA A 597 1.26 -8.22 -5.36
N VAL A 598 2.50 -8.55 -4.97
CA VAL A 598 3.37 -7.60 -4.24
C VAL A 598 3.67 -6.37 -5.08
N LEU A 599 4.09 -6.54 -6.35
CA LEU A 599 4.43 -5.41 -7.22
C LEU A 599 3.25 -4.47 -7.50
N ALA A 600 2.03 -5.01 -7.51
CA ALA A 600 0.81 -4.21 -7.69
C ALA A 600 0.49 -3.30 -6.49
N GLN A 601 0.99 -3.63 -5.30
CA GLN A 601 0.64 -2.98 -4.04
C GLN A 601 1.84 -2.29 -3.36
N ALA A 602 3.05 -2.88 -3.42
CA ALA A 602 4.21 -2.38 -2.70
C ALA A 602 4.75 -1.09 -3.31
N GLN A 603 4.90 -0.07 -2.47
CA GLN A 603 5.54 1.20 -2.83
C GLN A 603 7.01 1.23 -2.38
N ASP A 604 7.39 0.44 -1.38
CA ASP A 604 8.75 0.37 -0.89
C ASP A 604 9.69 -0.41 -1.83
N SER A 605 10.91 0.08 -1.96
CA SER A 605 11.91 -0.52 -2.86
C SER A 605 12.34 -1.92 -2.42
N ILE A 606 12.31 -2.23 -1.13
CA ILE A 606 12.83 -3.50 -0.57
C ILE A 606 11.93 -4.66 -0.98
N SER A 607 10.62 -4.52 -0.77
CA SER A 607 9.63 -5.52 -1.17
C SER A 607 9.62 -5.71 -2.68
N ARG A 608 9.70 -4.60 -3.43
CA ARG A 608 9.77 -4.64 -4.90
C ARG A 608 10.99 -5.39 -5.42
N ILE A 609 12.19 -5.09 -4.90
CA ILE A 609 13.43 -5.78 -5.29
C ILE A 609 13.29 -7.29 -5.12
N THR A 610 12.84 -7.76 -3.96
CA THR A 610 12.72 -9.20 -3.69
C THR A 610 11.70 -9.87 -4.62
N ALA A 611 10.56 -9.22 -4.88
CA ALA A 611 9.55 -9.72 -5.81
C ALA A 611 10.07 -9.76 -7.26
N LEU A 612 10.80 -8.74 -7.72
CA LEU A 612 11.42 -8.70 -9.05
C LEU A 612 12.46 -9.79 -9.21
N VAL A 613 13.28 -10.08 -8.19
CA VAL A 613 14.23 -11.20 -8.20
C VAL A 613 13.50 -12.54 -8.35
N ALA A 614 12.40 -12.75 -7.62
CA ALA A 614 11.59 -13.96 -7.74
C ALA A 614 11.05 -14.15 -9.17
N ILE A 615 10.46 -13.11 -9.77
CA ILE A 615 9.96 -13.13 -11.15
C ILE A 615 11.10 -13.36 -12.15
N GLY A 616 12.22 -12.66 -11.97
CA GLY A 616 13.39 -12.77 -12.83
C GLY A 616 13.96 -14.20 -12.89
N ARG A 617 14.10 -14.85 -11.72
CA ARG A 617 14.52 -16.26 -11.62
C ARG A 617 13.53 -17.20 -12.29
N VAL A 618 12.21 -17.01 -12.09
CA VAL A 618 11.20 -17.86 -12.74
C VAL A 618 11.28 -17.72 -14.26
N ARG A 619 11.33 -16.49 -14.79
CA ARG A 619 11.42 -16.24 -16.23
C ARG A 619 12.68 -16.84 -16.83
N ALA A 620 13.84 -16.62 -16.20
CA ALA A 620 15.10 -17.19 -16.64
C ALA A 620 15.06 -18.74 -16.68
N ARG A 621 14.59 -19.36 -15.62
CA ARG A 621 14.51 -20.82 -15.48
C ARG A 621 13.51 -21.46 -16.45
N ARG A 622 12.40 -20.78 -16.75
CA ARG A 622 11.43 -21.23 -17.78
C ARG A 622 11.90 -20.99 -19.20
N GLY A 623 12.75 -19.99 -19.40
CA GLY A 623 13.14 -19.47 -20.71
C GLY A 623 12.13 -18.48 -21.27
N ASP A 624 11.36 -17.82 -20.39
CA ASP A 624 10.40 -16.80 -20.75
C ASP A 624 11.12 -15.47 -21.07
N PRO A 625 10.59 -14.63 -21.97
CA PRO A 625 11.21 -13.35 -22.32
C PRO A 625 11.15 -12.35 -21.14
N GLY A 626 12.06 -11.39 -21.15
CA GLY A 626 12.04 -10.26 -20.22
C GLY A 626 12.62 -10.55 -18.81
N ALA A 627 13.38 -11.64 -18.62
CA ALA A 627 14.05 -11.91 -17.35
C ALA A 627 15.01 -10.78 -16.96
N PHE A 628 15.82 -10.29 -17.91
CA PHE A 628 16.73 -9.18 -17.63
C PHE A 628 16.02 -7.87 -17.36
N ALA A 629 14.93 -7.56 -18.05
CA ALA A 629 14.22 -6.31 -17.84
C ALA A 629 13.74 -6.13 -16.38
N VAL A 630 13.20 -7.19 -15.77
CA VAL A 630 12.77 -7.13 -14.35
C VAL A 630 13.96 -7.15 -13.39
N LEU A 631 15.08 -7.81 -13.75
CA LEU A 631 16.30 -7.80 -12.94
C LEU A 631 17.08 -6.50 -13.08
N ASP A 632 16.97 -5.78 -14.21
CA ASP A 632 17.50 -4.43 -14.40
C ASP A 632 16.76 -3.44 -13.50
N GLU A 633 15.42 -3.49 -13.46
CA GLU A 633 14.62 -2.69 -12.51
C GLU A 633 15.01 -2.97 -11.06
N ALA A 634 15.21 -4.25 -10.69
CA ALA A 634 15.66 -4.60 -9.34
C ALA A 634 17.04 -4.00 -9.03
N LEU A 635 17.96 -4.00 -9.98
CA LEU A 635 19.31 -3.45 -9.82
C LEU A 635 19.28 -1.92 -9.68
N GLU A 636 18.48 -1.23 -10.48
CA GLU A 636 18.30 0.22 -10.38
C GLU A 636 17.80 0.62 -8.99
N LEU A 637 16.81 -0.11 -8.45
CA LEU A 637 16.29 0.13 -7.11
C LEU A 637 17.30 -0.18 -5.99
N ALA A 638 18.22 -1.14 -6.19
CA ALA A 638 19.17 -1.57 -5.18
C ALA A 638 20.47 -0.75 -5.14
N THR A 639 20.86 -0.16 -6.29
CA THR A 639 22.16 0.52 -6.47
C THR A 639 22.40 1.66 -5.46
N PRO A 640 21.42 2.54 -5.14
CA PRO A 640 21.65 3.61 -4.17
C PRO A 640 22.05 3.10 -2.77
N GLY A 641 21.53 1.94 -2.35
CA GLY A 641 21.85 1.36 -1.04
C GLY A 641 23.18 0.63 -0.99
N GLY A 642 23.63 0.01 -2.08
CA GLY A 642 24.93 -0.66 -2.21
C GLY A 642 25.15 -1.90 -1.31
N HIS A 643 24.11 -2.36 -0.59
CA HIS A 643 24.24 -3.43 0.40
C HIS A 643 24.27 -4.83 -0.23
N LEU A 644 25.15 -5.69 0.25
CA LEU A 644 25.30 -7.08 -0.21
C LEU A 644 23.97 -7.85 -0.14
N GLN A 645 23.17 -7.63 0.89
CA GLN A 645 21.86 -8.27 1.07
C GLN A 645 20.99 -8.21 -0.18
N ARG A 646 21.01 -7.09 -0.92
CA ARG A 646 20.21 -6.89 -2.12
C ARG A 646 21.00 -7.23 -3.39
N LEU A 647 22.19 -6.69 -3.51
CA LEU A 647 23.05 -6.89 -4.68
C LEU A 647 23.42 -8.36 -4.89
N GLY A 648 23.63 -9.13 -3.79
CA GLY A 648 23.94 -10.55 -3.86
C GLY A 648 22.85 -11.37 -4.57
N HIS A 649 21.59 -11.19 -4.17
CA HIS A 649 20.44 -11.86 -4.82
C HIS A 649 20.29 -11.48 -6.28
N ILE A 650 20.43 -10.19 -6.60
CA ILE A 650 20.22 -9.65 -7.95
C ILE A 650 21.31 -10.17 -8.89
N HIS A 651 22.59 -10.00 -8.52
CA HIS A 651 23.70 -10.42 -9.39
C HIS A 651 23.77 -11.94 -9.53
N ALA A 652 23.42 -12.71 -8.49
CA ALA A 652 23.29 -14.15 -8.61
C ALA A 652 22.16 -14.55 -9.59
N ALA A 653 21.00 -13.91 -9.53
CA ALA A 653 19.91 -14.17 -10.47
C ALA A 653 20.24 -13.74 -11.91
N ARG A 654 20.98 -12.63 -12.09
CA ARG A 654 21.45 -12.15 -13.40
C ARG A 654 22.52 -13.07 -13.99
N ALA A 655 23.44 -13.57 -13.17
CA ALA A 655 24.42 -14.55 -13.59
C ALA A 655 23.76 -15.86 -14.01
N GLU A 656 22.77 -16.36 -13.25
CA GLU A 656 21.94 -17.51 -13.64
C GLU A 656 21.22 -17.28 -14.98
N ALA A 657 20.59 -16.12 -15.15
CA ALA A 657 19.88 -15.79 -16.38
C ALA A 657 20.81 -15.72 -17.60
N ALA A 658 22.01 -15.15 -17.45
CA ALA A 658 23.02 -15.09 -18.50
C ALA A 658 23.51 -16.49 -18.88
N TRP A 659 23.79 -17.33 -17.88
CA TRP A 659 24.21 -18.70 -18.11
C TRP A 659 23.14 -19.52 -18.84
N LEU A 660 21.88 -19.40 -18.43
CA LEU A 660 20.75 -20.08 -19.10
C LEU A 660 20.53 -19.58 -20.54
N ALA A 661 20.90 -18.33 -20.83
CA ALA A 661 20.89 -17.78 -22.19
C ALA A 661 22.12 -18.18 -23.03
N GLY A 662 23.13 -18.85 -22.43
CA GLY A 662 24.36 -19.25 -23.10
C GLY A 662 25.41 -18.15 -23.23
N ASP A 663 25.28 -17.06 -22.46
CA ASP A 663 26.19 -15.91 -22.45
C ASP A 663 27.20 -16.03 -21.31
N ALA A 664 28.33 -16.69 -21.56
CA ALA A 664 29.36 -16.93 -20.58
C ALA A 664 30.07 -15.63 -20.12
N GLU A 665 30.28 -14.67 -21.02
CA GLU A 665 30.94 -13.40 -20.71
C GLU A 665 30.09 -12.58 -19.74
N ARG A 666 28.80 -12.46 -20.03
CA ARG A 666 27.84 -11.79 -19.14
C ARG A 666 27.68 -12.53 -17.80
N THR A 667 27.70 -13.87 -17.80
CA THR A 667 27.65 -14.65 -16.56
C THR A 667 28.81 -14.29 -15.62
N ILE A 668 30.02 -14.20 -16.16
CA ILE A 668 31.22 -13.79 -15.41
C ILE A 668 31.05 -12.34 -14.91
N SER A 669 30.70 -11.42 -15.80
CA SER A 669 30.56 -10.00 -15.47
C SER A 669 29.55 -9.78 -14.34
N GLU A 670 28.38 -10.42 -14.42
CA GLU A 670 27.34 -10.30 -13.39
C GLU A 670 27.78 -10.95 -12.06
N ALA A 671 28.43 -12.10 -12.11
CA ALA A 671 28.91 -12.74 -10.90
C ALA A 671 30.03 -11.90 -10.23
N GLU A 672 30.95 -11.33 -10.99
CA GLU A 672 32.06 -10.52 -10.47
C GLU A 672 31.61 -9.18 -9.87
N ALA A 673 30.46 -8.66 -10.27
CA ALA A 673 29.95 -7.42 -9.72
C ALA A 673 29.66 -7.49 -8.21
N ALA A 674 29.30 -8.66 -7.68
CA ALA A 674 29.03 -8.84 -6.25
C ALA A 674 29.96 -9.84 -5.54
N TYR A 675 30.76 -10.63 -6.27
CA TYR A 675 31.63 -11.65 -5.68
C TYR A 675 32.67 -11.08 -4.71
N PRO A 676 33.45 -10.01 -5.04
CA PRO A 676 34.40 -9.44 -4.09
C PRO A 676 33.74 -8.98 -2.80
N LEU A 677 32.58 -8.34 -2.88
CA LEU A 677 31.82 -7.90 -1.70
C LEU A 677 31.34 -9.10 -0.87
N SER A 678 30.91 -10.19 -1.52
CA SER A 678 30.49 -11.41 -0.83
C SER A 678 31.63 -12.09 -0.07
N LEU A 679 32.86 -11.98 -0.58
CA LEU A 679 34.06 -12.47 0.08
C LEU A 679 34.45 -11.58 1.26
N GLU A 680 34.45 -10.27 1.07
CA GLU A 680 34.72 -9.29 2.12
C GLU A 680 33.81 -9.50 3.33
N LYS A 681 32.50 -9.64 3.08
CA LYS A 681 31.48 -9.87 4.11
C LYS A 681 31.37 -11.33 4.57
N ARG A 682 32.18 -12.24 4.04
CA ARG A 682 32.18 -13.68 4.35
C ARG A 682 30.81 -14.34 4.28
N HIS A 683 29.98 -13.90 3.33
CA HIS A 683 28.62 -14.40 3.20
C HIS A 683 28.58 -15.77 2.51
N LEU A 684 28.30 -16.82 3.26
CA LEU A 684 28.43 -18.23 2.87
C LEU A 684 27.70 -18.56 1.54
N TRP A 685 26.47 -18.08 1.38
CA TRP A 685 25.60 -18.44 0.27
C TRP A 685 25.90 -17.62 -0.98
N PHE A 686 26.04 -16.30 -0.87
CA PHE A 686 26.35 -15.47 -2.03
C PHE A 686 27.74 -15.76 -2.58
N ALA A 687 28.75 -15.93 -1.73
CA ALA A 687 30.08 -16.32 -2.18
C ALA A 687 30.05 -17.68 -2.90
N GLY A 688 29.27 -18.64 -2.38
CA GLY A 688 29.13 -19.96 -2.99
C GLY A 688 28.42 -19.91 -4.35
N GLU A 689 27.27 -19.20 -4.45
CA GLU A 689 26.50 -19.09 -5.68
C GLU A 689 27.26 -18.34 -6.80
N LEU A 690 27.88 -17.21 -6.45
CA LEU A 690 28.65 -16.42 -7.39
C LEU A 690 29.94 -17.15 -7.85
N ALA A 691 30.63 -17.86 -6.95
CA ALA A 691 31.75 -18.72 -7.33
C ALA A 691 31.30 -19.84 -8.28
N TYR A 692 30.17 -20.45 -8.03
CA TYR A 692 29.58 -21.46 -8.89
C TYR A 692 29.32 -20.94 -10.31
N TRP A 693 28.67 -19.77 -10.46
CA TRP A 693 28.40 -19.20 -11.78
C TRP A 693 29.67 -18.82 -12.53
N ARG A 694 30.69 -18.29 -11.83
CA ARG A 694 32.01 -18.03 -12.41
C ARG A 694 32.66 -19.32 -12.95
N ALA A 695 32.61 -20.40 -12.17
CA ALA A 695 33.14 -21.70 -12.57
C ALA A 695 32.38 -22.30 -13.76
N GLN A 696 31.05 -22.20 -13.80
CA GLN A 696 30.22 -22.67 -14.92
C GLN A 696 30.56 -21.91 -16.22
N ALA A 697 30.89 -20.64 -16.14
CA ALA A 697 31.31 -19.82 -17.27
C ALA A 697 32.78 -19.98 -17.67
N GLY A 698 33.51 -20.93 -17.06
CA GLY A 698 34.87 -21.29 -17.43
C GLY A 698 35.97 -20.55 -16.67
N ARG A 699 35.63 -19.78 -15.62
CA ARG A 699 36.62 -19.12 -14.75
C ARG A 699 36.92 -19.98 -13.52
N ALA A 700 37.97 -20.76 -13.60
CA ALA A 700 38.39 -21.72 -12.56
C ALA A 700 39.38 -21.09 -11.55
N ASP A 701 38.96 -20.02 -10.85
CA ASP A 701 39.76 -19.44 -9.78
C ASP A 701 39.54 -20.21 -8.44
N ALA A 702 40.47 -20.02 -7.48
CA ALA A 702 40.28 -20.55 -6.13
C ALA A 702 39.05 -19.91 -5.45
N TRP A 703 38.28 -20.70 -4.76
CA TRP A 703 37.13 -20.28 -3.95
C TRP A 703 37.33 -20.68 -2.48
N PRO A 704 36.74 -19.97 -1.52
CA PRO A 704 36.94 -20.26 -0.11
C PRO A 704 36.23 -21.54 0.33
N GLU A 705 36.90 -22.33 1.18
CA GLU A 705 36.32 -23.59 1.73
C GLU A 705 35.07 -23.35 2.61
N TRP A 706 34.93 -22.12 3.16
CA TRP A 706 33.82 -21.78 4.04
C TRP A 706 32.50 -21.49 3.30
N VAL A 707 32.44 -21.51 1.96
CA VAL A 707 31.19 -21.32 1.23
C VAL A 707 30.15 -22.41 1.56
N ALA A 708 28.88 -22.11 1.38
CA ALA A 708 27.77 -22.99 1.72
C ALA A 708 27.96 -24.40 1.12
N LYS A 709 27.75 -25.44 1.95
CA LYS A 709 28.04 -26.84 1.63
C LYS A 709 27.52 -27.32 0.26
N PRO A 710 26.29 -27.01 -0.16
CA PRO A 710 25.82 -27.44 -1.48
C PRO A 710 26.68 -26.90 -2.61
N TYR A 711 26.98 -25.60 -2.64
CA TYR A 711 27.84 -24.98 -3.65
C TYR A 711 29.27 -25.49 -3.60
N ARG A 712 29.81 -25.69 -2.40
CA ARG A 712 31.13 -26.29 -2.24
C ARG A 712 31.21 -27.66 -2.91
N LEU A 713 30.21 -28.51 -2.70
CA LEU A 713 30.18 -29.86 -3.29
C LEU A 713 30.03 -29.82 -4.82
N GLU A 714 29.31 -28.80 -5.38
CA GLU A 714 29.26 -28.59 -6.83
C GLU A 714 30.62 -28.16 -7.38
N LEU A 715 31.30 -27.24 -6.70
CA LEU A 715 32.64 -26.75 -7.06
C LEU A 715 33.72 -27.83 -6.92
N GLU A 716 33.62 -28.73 -5.96
CA GLU A 716 34.45 -29.94 -5.79
C GLU A 716 34.18 -31.02 -6.84
N GLY A 717 33.15 -30.86 -7.69
CA GLY A 717 32.76 -31.85 -8.70
C GLY A 717 32.10 -33.10 -8.10
N SER A 718 31.33 -32.96 -7.04
CA SER A 718 30.60 -34.03 -6.33
C SER A 718 29.08 -33.95 -6.56
N PRO A 719 28.58 -34.19 -7.80
CA PRO A 719 27.19 -33.86 -8.20
C PRO A 719 26.12 -34.60 -7.39
N ARG A 720 26.30 -35.88 -7.06
CA ARG A 720 25.33 -36.63 -6.23
C ARG A 720 25.22 -36.07 -4.82
N ARG A 721 26.36 -35.83 -4.17
CA ARG A 721 26.39 -35.27 -2.80
C ARG A 721 25.85 -33.85 -2.78
N ALA A 722 26.09 -33.06 -3.82
CA ALA A 722 25.52 -31.73 -3.95
C ALA A 722 24.00 -31.81 -4.12
N ALA A 723 23.50 -32.72 -4.99
CA ALA A 723 22.05 -32.92 -5.18
C ALA A 723 21.37 -33.38 -3.89
N GLU A 724 21.96 -34.28 -3.12
CA GLU A 724 21.49 -34.68 -1.78
C GLU A 724 21.42 -33.50 -0.82
N ALA A 725 22.45 -32.66 -0.79
CA ALA A 725 22.52 -31.48 0.06
C ALA A 725 21.45 -30.43 -0.31
N TRP A 726 21.15 -30.24 -1.60
CA TRP A 726 20.07 -29.39 -2.08
C TRP A 726 18.68 -29.98 -1.81
N SER A 727 18.51 -31.29 -2.02
CA SER A 727 17.25 -31.99 -1.71
C SER A 727 16.89 -31.90 -0.25
N ALA A 728 17.87 -32.05 0.66
CA ALA A 728 17.68 -31.87 2.09
C ALA A 728 17.21 -30.45 2.48
N ARG A 729 17.41 -29.45 1.63
CA ARG A 729 16.95 -28.07 1.81
C ARG A 729 15.65 -27.77 1.07
N GLY A 730 15.08 -28.75 0.37
CA GLY A 730 13.85 -28.59 -0.40
C GLY A 730 14.02 -27.76 -1.68
N CYS A 731 15.22 -27.80 -2.31
CA CYS A 731 15.56 -27.05 -3.53
C CYS A 731 15.61 -27.99 -4.75
N PRO A 732 14.47 -28.38 -5.34
CA PRO A 732 14.43 -29.40 -6.39
C PRO A 732 15.14 -28.97 -7.69
N TYR A 733 15.10 -27.69 -8.04
CA TYR A 733 15.78 -27.18 -9.23
C TYR A 733 17.31 -27.26 -9.08
N GLU A 734 17.83 -26.77 -7.98
CA GLU A 734 19.25 -26.79 -7.67
C GLU A 734 19.77 -28.22 -7.53
N ALA A 735 18.97 -29.12 -6.93
CA ALA A 735 19.29 -30.54 -6.84
C ALA A 735 19.40 -31.19 -8.23
N ALA A 736 18.41 -30.94 -9.09
CA ALA A 736 18.43 -31.46 -10.48
C ALA A 736 19.57 -30.84 -11.30
N ARG A 737 19.85 -29.54 -11.13
CA ARG A 737 20.99 -28.86 -11.75
C ARG A 737 22.32 -29.53 -11.35
N ALA A 738 22.54 -29.72 -10.04
CA ALA A 738 23.73 -30.37 -9.54
C ALA A 738 23.88 -31.82 -10.06
N LEU A 739 22.78 -32.60 -10.02
CA LEU A 739 22.77 -33.99 -10.49
C LEU A 739 23.05 -34.10 -11.99
N SER A 740 22.65 -33.09 -12.78
CA SER A 740 22.90 -33.04 -14.23
C SER A 740 24.37 -33.01 -14.60
N ALA A 741 25.26 -32.62 -13.66
CA ALA A 741 26.71 -32.63 -13.85
C ALA A 741 27.36 -34.02 -13.66
N SER A 742 26.59 -35.07 -13.25
CA SER A 742 27.07 -36.43 -13.09
C SER A 742 27.55 -37.04 -14.42
N ASN A 743 28.47 -37.98 -14.35
CA ASN A 743 28.86 -38.82 -15.47
C ASN A 743 28.01 -40.11 -15.61
N ASP A 744 27.15 -40.38 -14.64
CA ASP A 744 26.21 -41.49 -14.67
C ASP A 744 24.94 -41.08 -15.45
N ALA A 745 24.62 -41.81 -16.48
CA ALA A 745 23.47 -41.53 -17.33
C ALA A 745 22.14 -41.60 -16.58
N ALA A 746 22.01 -42.47 -15.55
CA ALA A 746 20.81 -42.59 -14.74
C ALA A 746 20.58 -41.30 -13.90
N ASP A 747 21.64 -40.71 -13.32
CA ASP A 747 21.58 -39.43 -12.63
C ASP A 747 21.12 -38.31 -13.54
N VAL A 748 21.72 -38.23 -14.74
CA VAL A 748 21.40 -37.19 -15.74
C VAL A 748 19.98 -37.35 -16.31
N LEU A 749 19.48 -38.58 -16.42
CA LEU A 749 18.06 -38.84 -16.75
C LEU A 749 17.11 -38.40 -15.66
N GLY A 750 17.40 -38.73 -14.41
CA GLY A 750 16.63 -38.26 -13.26
C GLY A 750 16.60 -36.72 -13.15
N ALA A 751 17.75 -36.09 -13.37
CA ALA A 751 17.84 -34.62 -13.44
C ALA A 751 16.95 -34.06 -14.57
N LEU A 752 16.95 -34.69 -15.76
CA LEU A 752 16.10 -34.26 -16.88
C LEU A 752 14.61 -34.37 -16.54
N GLU A 753 14.20 -35.45 -15.92
CA GLU A 753 12.79 -35.66 -15.51
C GLU A 753 12.34 -34.57 -14.54
N GLU A 754 13.13 -34.28 -13.52
CA GLU A 754 12.80 -33.23 -12.56
C GLU A 754 12.78 -31.82 -13.17
N LEU A 755 13.78 -31.46 -14.00
CA LEU A 755 13.78 -30.18 -14.72
C LEU A 755 12.58 -30.05 -15.67
N GLN A 756 12.15 -31.14 -16.27
CA GLN A 756 10.94 -31.14 -17.09
C GLN A 756 9.67 -30.98 -16.27
N ARG A 757 9.61 -31.62 -15.11
CA ARG A 757 8.49 -31.48 -14.16
C ARG A 757 8.33 -30.02 -13.70
N LEU A 758 9.44 -29.36 -13.40
CA LEU A 758 9.48 -27.96 -12.99
C LEU A 758 9.23 -26.96 -14.14
N GLY A 759 9.29 -27.42 -15.40
CA GLY A 759 9.19 -26.54 -16.55
C GLY A 759 10.46 -25.78 -16.90
N ALA A 760 11.63 -26.20 -16.37
CA ALA A 760 12.94 -25.58 -16.60
C ALA A 760 13.46 -25.83 -18.04
N GLY A 761 12.89 -25.08 -19.00
CA GLY A 761 13.15 -25.26 -20.43
C GLY A 761 14.61 -25.21 -20.84
N PRO A 762 15.36 -24.13 -20.58
CA PRO A 762 16.76 -23.98 -20.92
C PRO A 762 17.65 -25.06 -20.29
N ALA A 763 17.52 -25.28 -18.97
CA ALA A 763 18.30 -26.27 -18.26
C ALA A 763 18.02 -27.71 -18.77
N ALA A 764 16.76 -28.06 -18.99
CA ALA A 764 16.39 -29.34 -19.58
C ALA A 764 16.93 -29.53 -21.03
N ALA A 765 17.07 -28.46 -21.81
CA ALA A 765 17.67 -28.50 -23.12
C ALA A 765 19.18 -28.80 -23.06
N ALA A 766 19.89 -28.14 -22.14
CA ALA A 766 21.30 -28.39 -21.88
C ALA A 766 21.56 -29.84 -21.41
N VAL A 767 20.72 -30.35 -20.49
CA VAL A 767 20.81 -31.74 -20.03
C VAL A 767 20.56 -32.77 -21.14
N ARG A 768 19.62 -32.50 -22.04
CA ARG A 768 19.44 -33.37 -23.25
C ARG A 768 20.66 -33.38 -24.15
N GLN A 769 21.36 -32.25 -24.30
CA GLN A 769 22.60 -32.19 -25.06
C GLN A 769 23.69 -33.03 -24.38
N ARG A 770 23.81 -32.97 -23.05
CA ARG A 770 24.75 -33.78 -22.27
C ARG A 770 24.46 -35.29 -22.40
N LEU A 771 23.20 -35.72 -22.32
CA LEU A 771 22.82 -37.13 -22.52
C LEU A 771 23.24 -37.65 -23.91
N ARG A 772 23.11 -36.82 -24.96
CA ARG A 772 23.60 -37.19 -26.30
C ARG A 772 25.12 -37.36 -26.33
N ALA A 773 25.86 -36.49 -25.62
CA ALA A 773 27.30 -36.60 -25.49
C ALA A 773 27.72 -37.89 -24.73
N LEU A 774 26.91 -38.36 -23.80
CA LEU A 774 27.07 -39.63 -23.08
C LEU A 774 26.58 -40.83 -23.89
N GLY A 775 26.12 -40.63 -25.15
CA GLY A 775 25.63 -41.72 -26.01
C GLY A 775 24.24 -42.28 -25.62
N VAL A 776 23.49 -41.58 -24.81
CA VAL A 776 22.17 -41.99 -24.30
C VAL A 776 21.06 -41.26 -25.04
N ALA A 777 20.06 -42.01 -25.52
CA ALA A 777 18.88 -41.40 -26.11
C ALA A 777 18.01 -40.71 -25.04
N ALA A 778 17.96 -39.37 -25.08
CA ALA A 778 17.08 -38.64 -24.21
C ALA A 778 15.60 -38.92 -24.52
N PRO A 779 14.73 -39.19 -23.51
CA PRO A 779 13.32 -39.28 -23.73
C PRO A 779 12.79 -38.01 -24.42
N ARG A 780 11.96 -38.18 -25.43
CA ARG A 780 11.27 -37.04 -26.05
C ARG A 780 10.29 -36.46 -25.03
N GLY A 781 10.60 -35.33 -24.50
CA GLY A 781 9.68 -34.61 -23.60
C GLY A 781 8.36 -34.26 -24.32
N PRO A 782 7.27 -34.03 -23.55
CA PRO A 782 6.00 -33.61 -24.11
C PRO A 782 6.15 -32.37 -24.97
N ARG A 783 5.51 -32.35 -26.13
CA ARG A 783 5.49 -31.19 -27.04
C ARG A 783 4.88 -29.96 -26.30
N PRO A 784 5.28 -28.71 -26.67
CA PRO A 784 4.74 -27.50 -26.05
C PRO A 784 3.21 -27.48 -25.98
N ALA A 785 2.55 -27.92 -27.07
CA ALA A 785 1.08 -28.04 -27.13
C ALA A 785 0.49 -29.10 -26.16
N THR A 786 1.29 -30.04 -25.66
CA THR A 786 0.84 -31.02 -24.64
C THR A 786 1.01 -30.49 -23.25
N ARG A 787 1.93 -29.53 -23.02
CA ARG A 787 2.11 -28.82 -21.73
C ARG A 787 1.04 -27.76 -21.48
N ALA A 788 0.53 -27.15 -22.55
CA ALA A 788 -0.54 -26.16 -22.47
C ALA A 788 -1.92 -26.78 -22.14
N ASN A 789 -2.06 -28.10 -22.30
CA ASN A 789 -3.31 -28.77 -22.02
C ASN A 789 -3.40 -29.20 -20.55
N VAL A 790 -4.51 -28.86 -19.90
CA VAL A 790 -4.84 -29.28 -18.55
C VAL A 790 -4.78 -30.82 -18.47
N GLY A 791 -4.14 -31.35 -17.43
CA GLY A 791 -3.95 -32.82 -17.29
C GLY A 791 -2.82 -33.42 -18.12
N GLY A 792 -1.97 -32.64 -18.81
CA GLY A 792 -0.83 -33.13 -19.59
C GLY A 792 -1.21 -34.04 -20.78
N LEU A 793 -2.42 -33.87 -21.32
CA LEU A 793 -2.95 -34.61 -22.42
C LEU A 793 -2.46 -34.05 -23.79
N THR A 794 -2.15 -34.92 -24.75
CA THR A 794 -1.90 -34.48 -26.11
C THR A 794 -3.20 -34.06 -26.79
N ILE A 795 -3.14 -33.22 -27.80
CA ILE A 795 -4.31 -32.80 -28.58
C ILE A 795 -5.13 -34.04 -29.00
N ARG A 796 -4.47 -35.13 -29.42
CA ARG A 796 -5.14 -36.37 -29.82
C ARG A 796 -5.79 -37.11 -28.66
N GLU A 797 -5.19 -37.06 -27.49
CA GLU A 797 -5.78 -37.61 -26.26
C GLU A 797 -6.99 -36.76 -25.80
N VAL A 798 -6.96 -35.45 -25.94
CA VAL A 798 -8.12 -34.59 -25.69
C VAL A 798 -9.26 -34.89 -26.64
N GLU A 799 -8.97 -35.07 -27.94
CA GLU A 799 -9.98 -35.46 -28.92
C GLU A 799 -10.62 -36.82 -28.58
N VAL A 800 -9.81 -37.80 -28.19
CA VAL A 800 -10.32 -39.12 -27.75
C VAL A 800 -11.11 -38.98 -26.43
N LEU A 801 -10.66 -38.17 -25.48
CA LEU A 801 -11.32 -37.97 -24.19
C LEU A 801 -12.70 -37.31 -24.36
N ARG A 802 -12.84 -36.32 -25.24
CA ARG A 802 -14.13 -35.74 -25.60
C ARG A 802 -15.13 -36.79 -26.09
N ARG A 803 -14.72 -37.66 -26.98
CA ARG A 803 -15.57 -38.76 -27.50
C ARG A 803 -15.87 -39.81 -26.42
N VAL A 804 -14.92 -40.01 -25.52
CA VAL A 804 -15.14 -40.86 -24.30
C VAL A 804 -16.19 -40.25 -23.37
N ALA A 805 -16.17 -38.95 -23.18
CA ALA A 805 -17.16 -38.21 -22.40
C ALA A 805 -18.58 -38.24 -23.05
N GLU A 806 -18.65 -38.23 -24.38
CA GLU A 806 -19.88 -38.43 -25.17
C GLU A 806 -20.43 -39.88 -25.07
N GLY A 807 -19.75 -40.80 -24.39
CA GLY A 807 -20.18 -42.19 -24.26
C GLY A 807 -19.86 -43.10 -25.44
N ARG A 808 -19.09 -42.63 -26.46
CA ARG A 808 -18.76 -43.38 -27.69
C ARG A 808 -17.89 -44.59 -27.39
N ARG A 809 -18.13 -45.70 -28.05
CA ARG A 809 -17.28 -46.93 -27.94
C ARG A 809 -15.95 -46.73 -28.70
N ASN A 810 -14.90 -47.41 -28.25
CA ASN A 810 -13.56 -47.29 -28.90
C ASN A 810 -13.56 -47.62 -30.39
N ALA A 811 -14.47 -48.50 -30.85
CA ALA A 811 -14.65 -48.80 -32.26
C ALA A 811 -15.22 -47.61 -33.06
N ASP A 812 -16.19 -46.92 -32.47
CA ASP A 812 -16.83 -45.74 -33.10
C ASP A 812 -15.86 -44.56 -33.12
N ILE A 813 -15.11 -44.33 -32.03
CA ILE A 813 -14.05 -43.35 -31.96
C ILE A 813 -12.96 -43.61 -33.00
N ALA A 814 -12.60 -44.88 -33.20
CA ALA A 814 -11.59 -45.30 -34.18
C ALA A 814 -12.04 -44.99 -35.61
N ALA A 815 -13.31 -45.25 -35.91
CA ALA A 815 -13.91 -44.98 -37.22
C ALA A 815 -13.96 -43.45 -37.49
N GLU A 816 -14.43 -42.70 -36.52
CA GLU A 816 -14.56 -41.23 -36.60
C GLU A 816 -13.21 -40.53 -36.74
N LEU A 817 -12.21 -40.96 -35.96
CA LEU A 817 -10.88 -40.37 -36.00
C LEU A 817 -9.93 -40.95 -37.02
N VAL A 818 -10.43 -41.90 -37.84
CA VAL A 818 -9.68 -42.58 -38.95
C VAL A 818 -8.40 -43.24 -38.40
N VAL A 819 -8.51 -44.00 -37.31
CA VAL A 819 -7.40 -44.73 -36.68
C VAL A 819 -7.81 -46.14 -36.35
N SER A 820 -6.85 -47.02 -36.00
CA SER A 820 -7.19 -48.39 -35.56
C SER A 820 -7.80 -48.39 -34.15
N ARG A 821 -8.70 -49.35 -33.90
CA ARG A 821 -9.25 -49.55 -32.55
C ARG A 821 -8.16 -49.69 -31.49
N ARG A 822 -7.07 -50.42 -31.79
CA ARG A 822 -5.92 -50.59 -30.92
C ARG A 822 -5.23 -49.27 -30.59
N THR A 823 -5.23 -48.32 -31.52
CA THR A 823 -4.70 -46.97 -31.29
C THR A 823 -5.57 -46.21 -30.29
N VAL A 824 -6.90 -46.30 -30.40
CA VAL A 824 -7.81 -45.68 -29.42
C VAL A 824 -7.69 -46.36 -28.04
N ASP A 825 -7.58 -47.72 -27.99
CA ASP A 825 -7.36 -48.42 -26.72
C ASP A 825 -6.08 -47.97 -26.01
N HIS A 826 -5.01 -47.68 -26.79
CA HIS A 826 -3.78 -47.14 -26.27
C HIS A 826 -3.92 -45.71 -25.77
N HIS A 827 -4.64 -44.83 -26.50
CA HIS A 827 -4.93 -43.46 -26.04
C HIS A 827 -5.77 -43.43 -24.79
N VAL A 828 -6.82 -44.27 -24.70
CA VAL A 828 -7.66 -44.36 -23.49
C VAL A 828 -6.83 -44.81 -22.28
N SER A 829 -5.97 -45.82 -22.44
CA SER A 829 -5.10 -46.28 -21.36
C SER A 829 -4.11 -45.18 -20.90
N SER A 830 -3.58 -44.39 -21.87
CA SER A 830 -2.71 -43.26 -21.57
C SER A 830 -3.44 -42.13 -20.85
N ILE A 831 -4.68 -41.82 -21.25
CA ILE A 831 -5.56 -40.82 -20.62
C ILE A 831 -5.84 -41.20 -19.17
N LEU A 832 -6.28 -42.46 -18.90
CA LEU A 832 -6.57 -42.95 -17.56
C LEU A 832 -5.35 -42.79 -16.63
N ARG A 833 -4.16 -43.16 -17.10
CA ARG A 833 -2.91 -43.02 -16.36
C ARG A 833 -2.56 -41.57 -16.11
N LYS A 834 -2.70 -40.67 -17.09
CA LYS A 834 -2.34 -39.25 -16.99
C LYS A 834 -3.29 -38.47 -16.07
N LEU A 835 -4.57 -38.83 -16.05
CA LEU A 835 -5.56 -38.23 -15.19
C LEU A 835 -5.62 -38.91 -13.79
N GLY A 836 -4.85 -39.98 -13.56
CA GLY A 836 -4.82 -40.69 -12.30
C GLY A 836 -6.15 -41.41 -11.94
N VAL A 837 -6.94 -41.83 -12.94
CA VAL A 837 -8.28 -42.41 -12.77
C VAL A 837 -8.33 -43.87 -13.22
N GLY A 838 -9.15 -44.68 -12.54
CA GLY A 838 -9.25 -46.12 -12.81
C GLY A 838 -10.26 -46.53 -13.87
N SER A 839 -11.16 -45.66 -14.25
CA SER A 839 -12.24 -45.98 -15.16
C SER A 839 -12.56 -44.89 -16.19
N ARG A 840 -13.15 -45.32 -17.31
CA ARG A 840 -13.60 -44.45 -18.40
C ARG A 840 -14.63 -43.40 -17.93
N GLY A 841 -15.53 -43.77 -17.03
CA GLY A 841 -16.49 -42.85 -16.45
C GLY A 841 -15.88 -41.80 -15.54
N GLU A 842 -14.83 -42.20 -14.81
CA GLU A 842 -14.03 -41.25 -14.02
C GLU A 842 -13.25 -40.27 -14.90
N ALA A 843 -12.69 -40.73 -16.01
CA ALA A 843 -12.01 -39.86 -16.97
C ALA A 843 -12.97 -38.83 -17.61
N ALA A 844 -14.21 -39.22 -17.89
CA ALA A 844 -15.25 -38.32 -18.37
C ALA A 844 -15.61 -37.21 -17.33
N ARG A 845 -15.77 -37.60 -16.07
CA ARG A 845 -16.01 -36.65 -14.96
C ARG A 845 -14.82 -35.71 -14.73
N ALA A 846 -13.61 -36.26 -14.75
CA ALA A 846 -12.40 -35.43 -14.63
C ALA A 846 -12.25 -34.43 -15.81
N ALA A 847 -12.63 -34.83 -17.03
CA ALA A 847 -12.64 -33.96 -18.20
C ALA A 847 -13.63 -32.78 -18.05
N ALA A 848 -14.81 -33.05 -17.50
CA ALA A 848 -15.81 -32.01 -17.21
C ALA A 848 -15.32 -31.04 -16.11
N ALA A 849 -14.75 -31.55 -15.03
CA ALA A 849 -14.18 -30.77 -13.94
C ALA A 849 -12.98 -29.90 -14.37
N LEU A 850 -12.25 -30.30 -15.39
CA LEU A 850 -11.10 -29.60 -15.95
C LEU A 850 -11.45 -28.66 -17.13
N GLY A 851 -12.74 -28.46 -17.46
CA GLY A 851 -13.17 -27.62 -18.57
C GLY A 851 -12.73 -28.11 -19.97
N LEU A 852 -12.37 -29.39 -20.12
CA LEU A 852 -11.83 -29.94 -21.36
C LEU A 852 -12.90 -30.32 -22.39
N LEU A 853 -14.18 -30.18 -22.03
CA LEU A 853 -15.31 -30.57 -22.86
C LEU A 853 -15.89 -29.45 -23.73
N ASP A 854 -15.60 -28.18 -23.41
CA ASP A 854 -16.04 -27.02 -24.17
C ASP A 854 -15.26 -26.89 -25.46
N ASP A 855 -15.97 -26.72 -26.60
CA ASP A 855 -15.33 -26.56 -27.92
C ASP A 855 -15.03 -25.07 -28.17
N PRO A 856 -13.76 -24.65 -28.25
CA PRO A 856 -13.42 -23.24 -28.53
C PRO A 856 -13.82 -22.72 -29.90
N ARG A 857 -14.50 -23.53 -30.74
CA ARG A 857 -14.92 -23.17 -32.11
C ARG A 857 -16.35 -22.61 -32.18
N HIS A 858 -17.07 -22.41 -31.08
CA HIS A 858 -18.43 -21.87 -31.06
C HIS A 858 -18.58 -20.44 -30.53
N GLU A 859 -17.53 -19.75 -30.13
CA GLU A 859 -17.62 -18.36 -29.66
C GLU A 859 -17.37 -17.27 -30.71
N ASP A 860 -17.05 -17.62 -31.97
CA ASP A 860 -16.78 -16.65 -33.05
C ASP A 860 -17.86 -16.60 -34.15
N ALA A 861 -19.14 -16.71 -33.81
CA ALA A 861 -20.26 -16.62 -34.77
C ALA A 861 -21.29 -15.53 -34.51
N ASP A 862 -21.02 -14.53 -33.70
CA ASP A 862 -21.85 -13.32 -33.59
C ASP A 862 -21.00 -12.07 -33.26
N GLY A 863 -20.27 -11.56 -34.24
CA GLY A 863 -19.63 -10.25 -34.24
C GLY A 863 -20.42 -9.29 -35.13
N PRO A 864 -20.55 -7.99 -34.78
CA PRO A 864 -21.41 -7.02 -35.47
C PRO A 864 -20.87 -6.70 -36.88
N HIS A 865 -21.78 -6.75 -37.85
CA HIS A 865 -21.60 -6.29 -39.23
C HIS A 865 -21.04 -4.86 -39.30
N VAL A 866 -19.86 -4.70 -39.89
CA VAL A 866 -19.36 -3.43 -40.41
C VAL A 866 -19.44 -3.49 -41.93
N PRO A 867 -20.10 -2.52 -42.62
CA PRO A 867 -20.25 -2.54 -44.04
C PRO A 867 -18.94 -2.20 -44.78
N SER A 868 -18.64 -2.98 -45.79
CA SER A 868 -17.52 -2.82 -46.71
C SER A 868 -17.65 -1.54 -47.51
N ALA A 869 -16.61 -0.70 -47.50
CA ALA A 869 -16.40 0.35 -48.50
C ALA A 869 -15.21 -0.03 -49.38
N SER A 870 -15.45 -0.13 -50.65
CA SER A 870 -14.49 -0.41 -51.72
C SER A 870 -13.47 0.71 -51.92
N PRO A 871 -12.33 0.46 -52.50
CA PRO A 871 -11.24 1.41 -52.60
C PRO A 871 -11.36 2.34 -53.82
N ARG A 872 -11.03 3.62 -53.64
CA ARG A 872 -10.69 4.50 -54.77
C ARG A 872 -9.24 4.95 -54.65
N SER A 873 -8.63 4.77 -55.80
CA SER A 873 -7.32 5.07 -56.34
C SER A 873 -6.76 6.48 -56.02
N GLY A 874 -5.45 6.53 -55.67
CA GLY A 874 -4.50 7.41 -56.31
C GLY A 874 -4.31 8.78 -55.71
N GLU A 875 -3.16 9.04 -55.05
CA GLU A 875 -2.25 10.08 -55.52
C GLU A 875 -1.00 10.12 -54.65
N ARG A 876 0.16 10.26 -55.31
CA ARG A 876 1.47 10.45 -54.73
C ARG A 876 1.66 11.91 -54.30
N ALA A 877 2.30 12.14 -53.19
CA ALA A 877 3.25 13.28 -53.06
C ALA A 877 4.11 13.16 -51.78
N GLU A 878 5.38 13.03 -52.00
CA GLU A 878 6.52 13.78 -51.45
C GLU A 878 6.71 13.91 -49.92
N ARG A 879 7.86 13.36 -49.51
CA ARG A 879 8.54 13.70 -48.22
C ARG A 879 9.17 15.09 -48.31
N PRO A 880 9.40 15.74 -47.20
CA PRO A 880 10.73 16.34 -46.97
C PRO A 880 11.41 15.85 -45.67
N ARG A 881 12.73 15.85 -45.78
CA ARG A 881 13.74 15.56 -44.74
C ARG A 881 14.05 16.81 -43.87
N PRO A 882 14.89 16.68 -42.86
CA PRO A 882 14.81 17.38 -41.58
C PRO A 882 15.75 18.60 -41.47
N SER A 883 15.53 19.38 -40.48
CA SER A 883 16.55 20.18 -39.80
C SER A 883 16.30 20.13 -38.30
#